data_bd75b7562db59681b527075ecfbd0335
#
_entry.id   bd75b7562db59681b527075ecfbd0335
#
_cell.length_a   1.000
_cell.length_b   1.000
_cell.length_c   1.000
_cell.angle_alpha   90.00
_cell.angle_beta   90.00
_cell.angle_gamma   90.00
#
_symmetry.space_group_name_H-M   'P 1'
#
loop_
_entity.id
_entity.type
_entity.pdbx_description
1 polymer ?
#
loop_
_entity_poly.entity_id
_entity_poly.type
_entity_poly.pdbx_seq_one_letter_code
_entity_poly.pdbx_strand_id
1 'polypeptide(L)'
;MVRGKLIFSIISLLMPWVAAPVGAQSQQPLTPEQAAAAMPDDAEAVPADEVEETVETVKLGGEDKTTVQEGVQQAESYEDTVAPDSPTNVEIGGGGGEEVTTPPLKTDEEVMDPTVHDPSRVAYASTRPNARTMSLTVPGPRGLITDRDGHVMACSEVAWQPAINFGQLKDESEANILSIARKTIGAFEAAGFKVLEKTDSQLLDHYRNRRWLPLAIGPTVRERELKPLREKVKQIEYSHLIPLYIRNYTSGMTACHILGYTGAKAKLPTGPINHNDPIFERQEGRAGLELKFNKQLTGKPGIWRLMFDESGNKILDELQTKPKPGGTIVTTLNLEWQKAAEQSLKKNTLGRGAFVMVDVRTGEIVVLASAPNFDPNKFIPAISQKDYDDLRNDPNTPLVSRAFAGVYPPASTFKTITVAAALRYGIISENTYVNCPFSVRIGNHDFKNHSKFTGSINCVTALVLSNNPFMYQVAATRTPHLGAQRLCDIARRFGYGSTADIPLPDKAGNVPDENWMHRSYGRGFMAGDAANLSIGQGALLATPLQVAHAISGIANGKYLPKLQLVRQVLDAEGNVVYQFTPAVQTNLSDMENALAIVRKGMKAVVNGGTGRRAKLSYVSNAGKTGTAQWGRPSDDCRLAWFAGFMPAEEPRYAYAALYEGKPHQRISGGHMAATVVREFFESIKTSMQAALTVPQAGAAEVPTDELTEEERLMKEQEEAAEAAEAAAQEVRQREQEKRRSRSGWDDGRSRR
;
A
#
# COMPACT_ATOMS: atom_id res chain seq x y z
N MET A 1 21.15 -52.28 -15.36
CA MET A 1 21.75 -51.43 -14.30
C MET A 1 22.50 -50.22 -14.85
N VAL A 2 22.01 -49.52 -15.92
CA VAL A 2 22.75 -48.35 -16.50
C VAL A 2 21.81 -47.18 -16.81
N ARG A 3 20.50 -47.24 -16.56
CA ARG A 3 19.50 -46.22 -16.95
C ARG A 3 19.07 -45.24 -15.85
N GLY A 4 19.61 -45.37 -14.63
CA GLY A 4 19.25 -44.47 -13.51
C GLY A 4 20.12 -43.21 -13.34
N LYS A 5 21.18 -43.01 -14.10
CA LYS A 5 22.16 -41.95 -13.87
C LYS A 5 21.90 -40.63 -14.65
N LEU A 6 21.06 -40.65 -15.69
CA LEU A 6 20.91 -39.46 -16.56
C LEU A 6 19.94 -38.39 -15.98
N ILE A 7 18.92 -38.79 -15.20
CA ILE A 7 17.95 -37.84 -14.62
C ILE A 7 18.56 -37.02 -13.47
N PHE A 8 19.54 -37.58 -12.75
CA PHE A 8 20.23 -36.87 -11.66
C PHE A 8 21.20 -35.77 -12.18
N SER A 9 21.71 -35.91 -13.43
CA SER A 9 22.65 -34.91 -14.00
C SER A 9 22.00 -33.56 -14.32
N ILE A 10 20.71 -33.52 -14.62
CA ILE A 10 19.99 -32.26 -14.97
C ILE A 10 19.74 -31.41 -13.73
N ILE A 11 19.57 -32.03 -12.55
CA ILE A 11 19.33 -31.33 -11.28
C ILE A 11 20.60 -30.66 -10.74
N SER A 12 21.77 -31.24 -10.99
CA SER A 12 23.07 -30.67 -10.57
C SER A 12 23.53 -29.45 -11.39
N LEU A 13 22.95 -29.22 -12.56
CA LEU A 13 23.30 -28.09 -13.44
C LEU A 13 22.39 -26.84 -13.25
N LEU A 14 21.34 -26.95 -12.43
CA LEU A 14 20.44 -25.83 -12.10
C LEU A 14 20.81 -25.09 -10.80
N MET A 15 21.90 -25.46 -10.14
CA MET A 15 22.39 -24.70 -8.99
C MET A 15 23.81 -24.19 -9.25
N PRO A 16 24.01 -22.90 -9.44
CA PRO A 16 24.71 -22.15 -8.41
C PRO A 16 24.08 -20.75 -8.24
N TRP A 17 24.07 -20.32 -7.00
CA TRP A 17 23.80 -18.99 -6.44
C TRP A 17 22.74 -19.06 -5.33
N VAL A 18 23.08 -19.81 -4.32
CA VAL A 18 22.61 -19.48 -2.96
C VAL A 18 23.84 -18.96 -2.22
N ALA A 19 23.83 -17.67 -1.89
CA ALA A 19 24.84 -17.06 -1.06
C ALA A 19 24.93 -17.78 0.28
N ALA A 20 26.16 -18.03 0.74
CA ALA A 20 26.45 -18.64 2.03
C ALA A 20 25.88 -17.78 3.18
N PRO A 21 25.34 -18.37 4.24
CA PRO A 21 24.90 -17.64 5.42
C PRO A 21 26.10 -17.16 6.21
N VAL A 22 26.17 -15.84 6.46
CA VAL A 22 27.04 -15.25 7.48
C VAL A 22 26.56 -15.73 8.84
N GLY A 23 27.46 -16.33 9.63
CA GLY A 23 27.17 -17.00 10.88
C GLY A 23 26.47 -16.13 11.92
N ALA A 24 25.33 -16.58 12.37
CA ALA A 24 24.66 -16.09 13.57
C ALA A 24 25.27 -16.80 14.79
N GLN A 25 26.00 -16.07 15.62
CA GLN A 25 26.35 -16.51 16.96
C GLN A 25 25.09 -16.51 17.83
N SER A 26 24.77 -17.66 18.41
CA SER A 26 23.68 -17.86 19.36
C SER A 26 23.97 -17.15 20.67
N GLN A 27 23.21 -16.12 21.02
CA GLN A 27 23.10 -15.61 22.39
C GLN A 27 21.99 -16.38 23.12
N GLN A 28 22.31 -16.91 24.30
CA GLN A 28 21.36 -17.61 25.17
C GLN A 28 20.29 -16.68 25.73
N PRO A 29 19.06 -17.14 25.95
CA PRO A 29 18.00 -16.33 26.51
C PRO A 29 18.24 -16.04 28.02
N LEU A 30 18.00 -14.81 28.42
CA LEU A 30 18.04 -14.35 29.82
C LEU A 30 16.95 -15.05 30.66
N THR A 31 17.28 -15.37 31.91
CA THR A 31 16.35 -15.98 32.85
C THR A 31 15.29 -15.00 33.37
N PRO A 32 14.13 -15.50 33.85
CA PRO A 32 13.02 -14.65 34.33
C PRO A 32 13.37 -13.74 35.51
N GLU A 33 14.40 -14.04 36.29
CA GLU A 33 14.81 -13.23 37.44
C GLU A 33 15.63 -11.99 37.04
N GLN A 34 16.28 -11.99 35.89
CA GLN A 34 16.98 -10.83 35.36
C GLN A 34 16.04 -9.79 34.73
N ALA A 35 14.83 -10.19 34.35
CA ALA A 35 13.80 -9.31 33.84
C ALA A 35 13.01 -8.57 34.93
N ALA A 36 12.97 -9.12 36.16
CA ALA A 36 12.24 -8.54 37.29
C ALA A 36 12.99 -7.40 38.02
N ALA A 37 14.30 -7.28 37.82
CA ALA A 37 15.12 -6.28 38.52
C ALA A 37 15.17 -4.90 37.84
N ALA A 38 14.46 -4.67 36.74
CA ALA A 38 14.52 -3.46 35.93
C ALA A 38 13.22 -2.64 35.89
N MET A 39 12.29 -2.81 36.84
CA MET A 39 11.11 -1.97 36.93
C MET A 39 11.25 -0.99 38.12
N PRO A 40 11.16 0.32 37.91
CA PRO A 40 10.90 1.25 39.00
C PRO A 40 9.42 1.27 39.34
N ASP A 41 9.14 1.14 40.63
CA ASP A 41 7.83 1.40 41.25
C ASP A 41 7.41 2.86 41.01
N ASP A 42 6.13 3.07 40.83
CA ASP A 42 5.28 4.25 40.97
C ASP A 42 4.43 4.49 39.73
N ALA A 43 3.25 3.87 39.74
CA ALA A 43 2.11 4.31 38.95
C ALA A 43 0.86 4.28 39.84
N GLU A 44 0.64 5.34 40.58
CA GLU A 44 -0.67 5.60 41.17
C GLU A 44 -1.74 5.74 40.08
N ALA A 45 -2.78 4.93 40.20
CA ALA A 45 -3.98 4.98 39.38
C ALA A 45 -4.78 6.23 39.74
N VAL A 46 -4.87 7.20 38.83
CA VAL A 46 -5.80 8.31 38.92
C VAL A 46 -7.16 7.84 38.40
N PRO A 47 -8.25 8.07 39.14
CA PRO A 47 -9.59 7.65 38.75
C PRO A 47 -10.02 8.35 37.45
N ALA A 48 -10.72 7.60 36.61
CA ALA A 48 -11.30 8.08 35.36
C ALA A 48 -12.54 8.94 35.70
N ASP A 49 -12.37 10.26 35.76
CA ASP A 49 -13.49 11.17 35.79
C ASP A 49 -14.22 11.17 34.45
N GLU A 50 -15.51 10.95 34.53
CA GLU A 50 -16.48 10.93 33.44
C GLU A 50 -16.49 12.27 32.69
N VAL A 51 -16.07 12.26 31.46
CA VAL A 51 -16.35 13.34 30.51
C VAL A 51 -17.28 12.76 29.44
N GLU A 52 -18.58 13.00 29.61
CA GLU A 52 -19.55 12.78 28.53
C GLU A 52 -19.25 13.73 27.36
N GLU A 53 -18.64 13.19 26.31
CA GLU A 53 -18.57 13.84 24.99
C GLU A 53 -19.90 13.62 24.26
N THR A 54 -20.89 14.47 24.54
CA THR A 54 -22.08 14.59 23.68
C THR A 54 -21.72 15.44 22.45
N VAL A 55 -21.32 14.82 21.37
CA VAL A 55 -21.33 15.45 20.05
C VAL A 55 -22.68 15.14 19.41
N GLU A 56 -23.63 16.07 19.53
CA GLU A 56 -24.85 16.04 18.72
C GLU A 56 -24.47 16.23 17.26
N THR A 57 -24.67 15.19 16.46
CA THR A 57 -24.64 15.28 15.00
C THR A 57 -25.79 16.19 14.55
N VAL A 58 -25.49 17.22 13.81
CA VAL A 58 -26.51 18.06 13.14
C VAL A 58 -27.32 17.14 12.23
N LYS A 59 -28.55 16.87 12.59
CA LYS A 59 -29.54 16.31 11.67
C LYS A 59 -29.82 17.36 10.60
N LEU A 60 -29.10 17.27 9.49
CA LEU A 60 -29.52 17.95 8.26
C LEU A 60 -30.71 17.18 7.73
N GLY A 61 -31.87 17.87 7.69
CA GLY A 61 -33.09 17.30 7.14
C GLY A 61 -32.91 17.00 5.65
N GLY A 62 -33.06 15.77 5.29
CA GLY A 62 -32.94 15.22 3.93
C GLY A 62 -32.46 13.79 4.02
N GLU A 63 -33.34 12.87 3.72
CA GLU A 63 -33.02 11.45 3.62
C GLU A 63 -32.02 11.25 2.50
N ASP A 64 -30.73 11.12 2.83
CA ASP A 64 -29.80 10.43 1.95
C ASP A 64 -28.72 9.72 2.78
N LYS A 65 -28.98 8.42 2.96
CA LYS A 65 -28.15 7.49 3.75
C LYS A 65 -26.95 6.94 2.99
N THR A 66 -26.67 7.44 1.79
CA THR A 66 -25.77 6.79 0.81
C THR A 66 -24.30 7.19 0.91
N THR A 67 -23.98 8.40 1.35
CA THR A 67 -22.61 8.92 1.17
C THR A 67 -21.54 8.34 2.10
N VAL A 68 -21.89 7.85 3.28
CA VAL A 68 -20.94 7.21 4.20
C VAL A 68 -20.81 5.71 3.91
N GLN A 69 -21.87 5.12 3.33
CA GLN A 69 -21.88 3.72 2.94
C GLN A 69 -21.12 3.48 1.62
N GLU A 70 -21.11 4.42 0.68
CA GLU A 70 -20.36 4.31 -0.57
C GLU A 70 -18.85 4.23 -0.35
N GLY A 71 -18.28 4.92 0.64
CA GLY A 71 -16.86 4.80 0.98
C GLY A 71 -16.45 3.39 1.47
N VAL A 72 -17.37 2.69 2.13
CA VAL A 72 -17.14 1.31 2.61
C VAL A 72 -17.54 0.30 1.55
N GLN A 73 -18.63 0.54 0.80
CA GLN A 73 -19.06 -0.33 -0.29
C GLN A 73 -18.12 -0.28 -1.51
N GLN A 74 -17.50 0.86 -1.80
CA GLN A 74 -16.48 0.93 -2.86
C GLN A 74 -15.21 0.14 -2.54
N ALA A 75 -14.91 -0.12 -1.26
CA ALA A 75 -13.83 -1.05 -0.90
C ALA A 75 -14.22 -2.52 -1.12
N GLU A 76 -15.52 -2.84 -1.08
CA GLU A 76 -16.04 -4.20 -1.33
C GLU A 76 -16.29 -4.51 -2.81
N SER A 77 -16.49 -3.50 -3.67
CA SER A 77 -16.87 -3.70 -5.10
C SER A 77 -15.69 -3.90 -6.06
N TYR A 78 -14.45 -3.98 -5.57
CA TYR A 78 -13.28 -4.16 -6.44
C TYR A 78 -13.02 -5.60 -6.89
N GLU A 79 -13.84 -6.57 -6.48
CA GLU A 79 -13.67 -7.97 -6.85
C GLU A 79 -14.48 -8.43 -8.09
N ASP A 80 -15.46 -7.65 -8.58
CA ASP A 80 -16.40 -8.12 -9.60
C ASP A 80 -16.21 -7.56 -11.03
N THR A 81 -15.10 -6.86 -11.35
CA THR A 81 -14.85 -6.42 -12.72
C THR A 81 -13.60 -7.03 -13.33
N VAL A 82 -13.66 -8.31 -13.64
CA VAL A 82 -12.84 -8.94 -14.68
C VAL A 82 -13.75 -9.75 -15.57
N ALA A 83 -14.32 -9.12 -16.57
CA ALA A 83 -14.77 -9.80 -17.77
C ALA A 83 -14.18 -9.07 -18.99
N PRO A 84 -13.77 -9.83 -20.01
CA PRO A 84 -13.08 -9.30 -21.15
C PRO A 84 -14.07 -8.86 -22.20
N ASP A 85 -13.81 -7.73 -22.87
CA ASP A 85 -14.06 -7.65 -24.30
C ASP A 85 -13.46 -6.39 -24.93
N SER A 86 -12.88 -6.64 -26.02
CA SER A 86 -12.38 -5.98 -27.21
C SER A 86 -12.52 -4.46 -27.41
N PRO A 87 -11.56 -3.86 -28.14
CA PRO A 87 -11.46 -2.42 -28.32
C PRO A 87 -12.36 -1.93 -29.45
N THR A 88 -13.17 -0.93 -29.20
CA THR A 88 -13.76 -0.10 -30.24
C THR A 88 -12.92 1.16 -30.43
N ASN A 89 -12.48 1.35 -31.67
CA ASN A 89 -11.82 2.53 -32.21
C ASN A 89 -12.66 3.79 -31.97
N VAL A 90 -12.04 4.83 -31.43
CA VAL A 90 -12.53 6.21 -31.56
C VAL A 90 -11.40 7.03 -32.19
N GLU A 91 -11.64 7.45 -33.43
CA GLU A 91 -10.85 8.45 -34.13
C GLU A 91 -11.05 9.82 -33.47
N ILE A 92 -9.96 10.48 -33.14
CA ILE A 92 -9.97 11.92 -32.84
C ILE A 92 -8.94 12.58 -33.77
N GLY A 93 -9.49 13.50 -34.59
CA GLY A 93 -8.76 14.25 -35.59
C GLY A 93 -7.82 15.31 -35.02
N GLY A 94 -6.86 15.63 -35.86
CA GLY A 94 -5.66 16.36 -35.84
C GLY A 94 -5.56 17.73 -35.14
N GLY A 95 -4.31 18.02 -34.79
CA GLY A 95 -3.77 19.34 -34.46
C GLY A 95 -2.28 19.19 -34.20
N GLY A 96 -1.45 19.75 -35.10
CA GLY A 96 -0.01 19.55 -35.14
C GLY A 96 0.74 20.23 -34.00
N GLY A 97 1.84 19.63 -33.58
CA GLY A 97 2.85 20.14 -32.68
C GLY A 97 4.08 19.26 -32.75
N GLU A 98 5.22 19.86 -32.86
CA GLU A 98 6.51 19.33 -33.27
C GLU A 98 6.98 18.07 -32.51
N GLU A 99 7.45 17.13 -33.30
CA GLU A 99 8.02 15.85 -32.90
C GLU A 99 9.39 16.05 -32.24
N VAL A 100 9.50 15.74 -30.94
CA VAL A 100 10.79 15.40 -30.32
C VAL A 100 11.00 13.91 -30.53
N THR A 101 11.80 13.56 -31.52
CA THR A 101 12.15 12.19 -31.85
C THR A 101 13.01 11.57 -30.75
N THR A 102 12.40 10.76 -29.91
CA THR A 102 13.13 9.69 -29.20
C THR A 102 13.39 8.55 -30.17
N PRO A 103 14.61 7.95 -30.21
CA PRO A 103 14.87 6.83 -31.11
C PRO A 103 13.96 5.64 -30.74
N PRO A 104 13.43 4.92 -31.74
CA PRO A 104 12.53 3.80 -31.47
C PRO A 104 13.27 2.70 -30.72
N LEU A 105 12.70 2.28 -29.60
CA LEU A 105 13.03 1.01 -28.98
C LEU A 105 12.81 -0.08 -30.04
N LYS A 106 13.91 -0.73 -30.45
CA LYS A 106 13.84 -1.91 -31.30
C LYS A 106 12.95 -2.93 -30.59
N THR A 107 11.81 -3.23 -31.16
CA THR A 107 10.95 -4.33 -30.75
C THR A 107 11.67 -5.63 -31.08
N ASP A 108 11.84 -6.51 -30.10
CA ASP A 108 12.45 -7.85 -30.23
C ASP A 108 11.63 -8.82 -31.11
N GLU A 109 10.90 -8.33 -32.10
CA GLU A 109 10.16 -9.16 -33.07
C GLU A 109 11.02 -9.61 -34.25
N GLU A 110 12.27 -9.15 -34.37
CA GLU A 110 13.17 -9.54 -35.50
C GLU A 110 14.09 -10.73 -35.20
N VAL A 111 13.91 -11.47 -34.09
CA VAL A 111 14.81 -12.62 -33.79
C VAL A 111 14.06 -13.93 -33.67
N MET A 112 13.20 -14.22 -34.61
CA MET A 112 12.72 -15.60 -34.87
C MET A 112 12.39 -15.75 -36.36
N ASP A 113 13.40 -15.61 -37.21
CA ASP A 113 13.31 -16.16 -38.55
C ASP A 113 13.43 -17.69 -38.45
N PRO A 114 12.35 -18.45 -38.68
CA PRO A 114 12.39 -19.92 -38.64
C PRO A 114 13.23 -20.53 -39.75
N THR A 115 13.85 -19.72 -40.60
CA THR A 115 14.63 -20.17 -41.77
C THR A 115 16.15 -20.14 -41.58
N VAL A 116 16.69 -19.71 -40.43
CA VAL A 116 18.12 -19.84 -40.15
C VAL A 116 18.43 -21.29 -39.79
N HIS A 117 18.64 -22.10 -40.80
CA HIS A 117 19.09 -23.48 -40.70
C HIS A 117 20.57 -23.53 -40.30
N ASP A 118 20.88 -23.96 -39.08
CA ASP A 118 22.17 -24.47 -38.70
C ASP A 118 22.43 -25.78 -39.49
N PRO A 119 23.40 -25.82 -40.47
CA PRO A 119 23.61 -26.99 -41.31
C PRO A 119 23.95 -28.27 -40.54
N SER A 120 24.52 -28.16 -39.32
CA SER A 120 24.84 -29.31 -38.47
C SER A 120 23.57 -29.95 -37.84
N ARG A 121 22.44 -29.20 -37.79
CA ARG A 121 21.14 -29.67 -37.26
C ARG A 121 20.26 -30.29 -38.35
N VAL A 122 20.40 -29.86 -39.60
CA VAL A 122 19.64 -30.38 -40.73
C VAL A 122 20.02 -31.85 -41.00
N ALA A 123 21.29 -32.24 -40.78
CA ALA A 123 21.73 -33.61 -40.95
C ALA A 123 21.00 -34.61 -40.02
N TYR A 124 20.63 -34.21 -38.82
CA TYR A 124 19.92 -35.09 -37.89
C TYR A 124 18.42 -35.28 -38.24
N ALA A 125 17.79 -34.27 -38.79
CA ALA A 125 16.39 -34.35 -39.25
C ALA A 125 16.25 -35.14 -40.57
N SER A 126 17.24 -35.11 -41.42
CA SER A 126 17.22 -35.83 -42.71
C SER A 126 17.47 -37.33 -42.61
N THR A 127 18.04 -37.83 -41.52
CA THR A 127 18.28 -39.25 -41.28
C THR A 127 17.12 -40.02 -40.68
N ARG A 128 16.04 -39.31 -40.25
CA ARG A 128 14.80 -39.90 -39.70
C ARG A 128 13.56 -39.15 -40.17
N PRO A 129 13.10 -39.38 -41.41
CA PRO A 129 12.06 -38.57 -42.07
C PRO A 129 10.71 -38.57 -41.36
N ASN A 130 10.42 -39.50 -40.44
CA ASN A 130 9.16 -39.61 -39.73
C ASN A 130 9.28 -39.32 -38.21
N ALA A 131 10.41 -38.76 -37.77
CA ALA A 131 10.56 -38.39 -36.35
C ALA A 131 9.64 -37.20 -35.99
N ARG A 132 8.87 -37.38 -34.94
CA ARG A 132 7.99 -36.31 -34.38
C ARG A 132 8.75 -35.54 -33.31
N THR A 133 9.01 -34.25 -33.56
CA THR A 133 9.62 -33.34 -32.58
C THR A 133 8.57 -32.49 -31.89
N MET A 134 8.67 -32.35 -30.58
CA MET A 134 7.83 -31.48 -29.75
C MET A 134 8.71 -30.52 -28.96
N SER A 135 8.41 -29.23 -29.04
CA SER A 135 9.02 -28.20 -28.21
C SER A 135 8.01 -27.76 -27.15
N LEU A 136 8.40 -27.84 -25.88
CA LEU A 136 7.55 -27.55 -24.73
C LEU A 136 8.12 -26.36 -23.99
N THR A 137 7.26 -25.46 -23.58
CA THR A 137 7.65 -24.26 -22.85
C THR A 137 7.78 -24.57 -21.36
N VAL A 138 8.96 -24.32 -20.78
CA VAL A 138 9.22 -24.43 -19.33
C VAL A 138 9.20 -23.04 -18.73
N PRO A 139 8.29 -22.71 -17.79
CA PRO A 139 8.24 -21.39 -17.18
C PRO A 139 9.55 -21.02 -16.49
N GLY A 140 9.99 -19.77 -16.63
CA GLY A 140 11.11 -19.22 -15.86
C GLY A 140 10.69 -18.90 -14.42
N PRO A 141 11.64 -18.96 -13.46
CA PRO A 141 11.37 -18.54 -12.09
C PRO A 141 11.05 -17.05 -12.07
N ARG A 142 10.06 -16.67 -11.27
CA ARG A 142 9.68 -15.29 -11.06
C ARG A 142 10.78 -14.54 -10.31
N GLY A 143 11.05 -13.28 -10.65
CA GLY A 143 12.11 -12.45 -10.10
C GLY A 143 11.90 -12.09 -8.62
N LEU A 144 12.83 -11.34 -8.06
CA LEU A 144 12.84 -10.99 -6.63
C LEU A 144 12.05 -9.71 -6.35
N ILE A 145 11.48 -9.64 -5.15
CA ILE A 145 11.08 -8.36 -4.54
C ILE A 145 11.87 -8.24 -3.24
N THR A 146 12.62 -7.13 -3.08
CA THR A 146 13.46 -6.89 -1.91
C THR A 146 13.07 -5.59 -1.21
N ASP A 147 13.49 -5.46 0.02
CA ASP A 147 13.49 -4.18 0.71
C ASP A 147 14.63 -3.27 0.19
N ARG A 148 14.77 -2.08 0.78
CA ARG A 148 15.79 -1.09 0.41
C ARG A 148 17.23 -1.54 0.63
N ASP A 149 17.45 -2.50 1.52
CA ASP A 149 18.74 -3.01 1.96
C ASP A 149 19.07 -4.37 1.32
N GLY A 150 18.21 -4.85 0.40
CA GLY A 150 18.39 -6.09 -0.34
C GLY A 150 17.83 -7.34 0.35
N HIS A 151 17.15 -7.20 1.48
CA HIS A 151 16.49 -8.33 2.13
C HIS A 151 15.33 -8.84 1.29
N VAL A 152 15.35 -10.12 0.96
CA VAL A 152 14.35 -10.74 0.09
C VAL A 152 13.01 -10.85 0.80
N MET A 153 11.98 -10.24 0.23
CA MET A 153 10.59 -10.31 0.69
C MET A 153 9.78 -11.34 -0.11
N ALA A 154 10.06 -11.49 -1.41
CA ALA A 154 9.44 -12.50 -2.25
C ALA A 154 10.44 -13.06 -3.26
N CYS A 155 10.47 -14.40 -3.41
CA CYS A 155 11.33 -15.12 -4.34
C CYS A 155 10.59 -16.32 -4.95
N SER A 156 11.19 -16.95 -5.95
CA SER A 156 10.77 -18.27 -6.41
C SER A 156 11.64 -19.33 -5.77
N GLU A 157 11.02 -20.43 -5.36
CA GLU A 157 11.72 -21.62 -4.87
C GLU A 157 11.32 -22.84 -5.70
N VAL A 158 12.20 -23.84 -5.73
CA VAL A 158 11.89 -25.13 -6.35
C VAL A 158 10.98 -25.93 -5.42
N ALA A 159 9.91 -26.45 -5.99
CA ALA A 159 8.98 -27.34 -5.33
C ALA A 159 8.70 -28.53 -6.25
N TRP A 160 8.01 -29.52 -5.73
CA TRP A 160 7.83 -30.80 -6.38
C TRP A 160 6.36 -31.21 -6.37
N GLN A 161 5.91 -31.78 -7.46
CA GLN A 161 4.55 -32.29 -7.55
C GLN A 161 4.58 -33.79 -7.76
N PRO A 162 3.94 -34.61 -6.89
CA PRO A 162 3.85 -36.06 -7.07
C PRO A 162 3.08 -36.39 -8.34
N ALA A 163 3.60 -37.32 -9.11
CA ALA A 163 3.07 -37.67 -10.42
C ALA A 163 3.26 -39.14 -10.76
N ILE A 164 2.46 -39.64 -11.71
CA ILE A 164 2.60 -40.94 -12.33
C ILE A 164 3.28 -40.77 -13.68
N ASN A 165 4.26 -41.60 -13.99
CA ASN A 165 4.91 -41.63 -15.29
C ASN A 165 4.49 -42.85 -16.10
N PHE A 166 3.62 -42.66 -17.08
CA PHE A 166 3.15 -43.70 -17.98
C PHE A 166 4.07 -43.97 -19.18
N GLY A 167 5.17 -43.24 -19.31
CA GLY A 167 6.00 -43.25 -20.53
C GLY A 167 6.59 -44.60 -20.92
N GLN A 168 6.71 -45.52 -19.96
CA GLN A 168 7.21 -46.90 -20.20
C GLN A 168 6.11 -47.90 -20.56
N LEU A 169 4.83 -47.49 -20.38
CA LEU A 169 3.68 -48.36 -20.62
C LEU A 169 3.20 -48.11 -22.04
N LYS A 170 3.46 -49.07 -22.94
CA LYS A 170 3.02 -49.04 -24.32
C LYS A 170 2.13 -50.21 -24.59
N ASP A 171 1.03 -49.96 -25.31
CA ASP A 171 0.08 -50.99 -25.76
C ASP A 171 -0.55 -51.82 -24.63
N GLU A 172 -0.63 -51.23 -23.42
CA GLU A 172 -1.29 -51.85 -22.26
C GLU A 172 -2.82 -51.73 -22.35
N SER A 173 -3.53 -52.72 -21.79
CA SER A 173 -4.96 -52.62 -21.70
C SER A 173 -5.40 -51.51 -20.74
N GLU A 174 -6.56 -50.92 -21.00
CA GLU A 174 -7.13 -49.85 -20.15
C GLU A 174 -7.30 -50.30 -18.70
N ALA A 175 -7.75 -51.56 -18.50
CA ALA A 175 -7.88 -52.15 -17.16
C ALA A 175 -6.53 -52.24 -16.41
N ASN A 176 -5.45 -52.61 -17.12
CA ASN A 176 -4.14 -52.65 -16.57
C ASN A 176 -3.59 -51.24 -16.23
N ILE A 177 -3.81 -50.26 -17.11
CA ILE A 177 -3.41 -48.86 -16.85
C ILE A 177 -4.12 -48.31 -15.61
N LEU A 178 -5.43 -48.54 -15.45
CA LEU A 178 -6.17 -48.12 -14.27
C LEU A 178 -5.66 -48.82 -12.99
N SER A 179 -5.37 -50.11 -13.07
CA SER A 179 -4.81 -50.87 -11.96
C SER A 179 -3.43 -50.29 -11.50
N ILE A 180 -2.55 -50.04 -12.46
CA ILE A 180 -1.23 -49.42 -12.19
C ILE A 180 -1.40 -48.02 -11.58
N ALA A 181 -2.24 -47.16 -12.18
CA ALA A 181 -2.47 -45.84 -11.69
C ALA A 181 -3.00 -45.82 -10.25
N ARG A 182 -4.02 -46.64 -9.96
CA ARG A 182 -4.60 -46.74 -8.61
C ARG A 182 -3.58 -47.28 -7.58
N LYS A 183 -2.79 -48.32 -7.95
CA LYS A 183 -1.71 -48.83 -7.12
C LYS A 183 -0.65 -47.76 -6.80
N THR A 184 -0.25 -46.98 -7.81
CA THR A 184 0.74 -45.90 -7.65
C THR A 184 0.21 -44.78 -6.78
N ILE A 185 -1.07 -44.33 -6.99
CA ILE A 185 -1.73 -43.36 -6.13
C ILE A 185 -1.76 -43.79 -4.68
N GLY A 186 -2.23 -45.04 -4.42
CA GLY A 186 -2.26 -45.59 -3.06
C GLY A 186 -0.88 -45.70 -2.40
N ALA A 187 0.17 -45.97 -3.18
CA ALA A 187 1.55 -46.00 -2.66
C ALA A 187 2.04 -44.58 -2.27
N PHE A 188 1.67 -43.51 -3.02
CA PHE A 188 1.97 -42.14 -2.62
C PHE A 188 1.21 -41.76 -1.34
N GLU A 189 -0.06 -42.17 -1.19
CA GLU A 189 -0.83 -41.93 0.05
C GLU A 189 -0.19 -42.62 1.24
N ALA A 190 0.18 -43.90 1.07
CA ALA A 190 0.88 -44.70 2.11
C ALA A 190 2.26 -44.09 2.49
N ALA A 191 2.93 -43.44 1.55
CA ALA A 191 4.16 -42.71 1.77
C ALA A 191 3.96 -41.39 2.55
N GLY A 192 2.73 -40.89 2.67
CA GLY A 192 2.36 -39.67 3.40
C GLY A 192 2.09 -38.44 2.52
N PHE A 193 1.92 -38.61 1.21
CA PHE A 193 1.51 -37.52 0.32
C PHE A 193 0.02 -37.32 0.35
N LYS A 194 -0.42 -36.07 0.24
CA LYS A 194 -1.81 -35.77 -0.16
C LYS A 194 -1.94 -36.07 -1.64
N VAL A 195 -3.00 -36.74 -2.04
CA VAL A 195 -3.33 -37.00 -3.44
C VAL A 195 -4.63 -36.31 -3.83
N LEU A 196 -4.76 -35.99 -5.10
CA LEU A 196 -5.95 -35.44 -5.70
C LEU A 196 -6.74 -36.60 -6.33
N GLU A 197 -8.03 -36.67 -6.06
CA GLU A 197 -8.91 -37.64 -6.68
C GLU A 197 -8.88 -37.48 -8.21
N LYS A 198 -8.66 -38.58 -8.92
CA LYS A 198 -8.67 -38.67 -10.38
C LYS A 198 -9.69 -39.70 -10.81
N THR A 199 -10.57 -39.31 -11.73
CA THR A 199 -11.53 -40.26 -12.34
C THR A 199 -10.80 -41.18 -13.30
N ASP A 200 -11.38 -42.37 -13.57
CA ASP A 200 -10.83 -43.32 -14.55
C ASP A 200 -10.71 -42.69 -15.92
N SER A 201 -11.72 -41.90 -16.32
CA SER A 201 -11.69 -41.15 -17.57
C SER A 201 -10.49 -40.19 -17.67
N GLN A 202 -10.14 -39.49 -16.59
CA GLN A 202 -8.95 -38.58 -16.55
C GLN A 202 -7.63 -39.34 -16.65
N LEU A 203 -7.56 -40.51 -16.01
CA LEU A 203 -6.36 -41.36 -16.06
C LEU A 203 -6.16 -41.91 -17.48
N LEU A 204 -7.21 -42.43 -18.10
CA LEU A 204 -7.18 -42.98 -19.46
C LEU A 204 -6.97 -41.90 -20.52
N ASP A 205 -7.62 -40.75 -20.39
CA ASP A 205 -7.38 -39.61 -21.31
C ASP A 205 -5.91 -39.20 -21.31
N HIS A 206 -5.32 -39.08 -20.12
CA HIS A 206 -3.89 -38.73 -20.01
C HIS A 206 -3.01 -39.82 -20.62
N TYR A 207 -3.27 -41.09 -20.37
CA TYR A 207 -2.52 -42.20 -20.96
C TYR A 207 -2.63 -42.20 -22.49
N ARG A 208 -3.80 -42.03 -23.06
CA ARG A 208 -4.03 -42.02 -24.51
C ARG A 208 -3.36 -40.83 -25.22
N ASN A 209 -3.46 -39.66 -24.62
CA ASN A 209 -3.08 -38.41 -25.26
C ASN A 209 -1.71 -37.84 -24.82
N ARG A 210 -1.25 -38.18 -23.58
CA ARG A 210 -0.10 -37.53 -22.92
C ARG A 210 0.80 -38.47 -22.14
N ARG A 211 0.77 -39.77 -22.37
CA ARG A 211 1.46 -40.81 -21.56
C ARG A 211 2.93 -40.54 -21.25
N TRP A 212 3.61 -39.80 -22.12
CA TRP A 212 5.03 -39.45 -22.00
C TRP A 212 5.28 -38.21 -21.13
N LEU A 213 4.24 -37.49 -20.75
CA LEU A 213 4.29 -36.48 -19.69
C LEU A 213 3.85 -37.09 -18.36
N PRO A 214 4.54 -36.78 -17.25
CA PRO A 214 4.07 -37.22 -15.95
C PRO A 214 2.70 -36.62 -15.62
N LEU A 215 1.77 -37.43 -15.14
CA LEU A 215 0.46 -36.98 -14.65
C LEU A 215 0.55 -36.55 -13.20
N ALA A 216 0.36 -35.28 -12.90
CA ALA A 216 0.28 -34.78 -11.55
C ALA A 216 -0.91 -35.39 -10.78
N ILE A 217 -0.66 -35.97 -9.61
CA ILE A 217 -1.66 -36.63 -8.75
C ILE A 217 -1.81 -36.02 -7.36
N GLY A 218 -1.04 -34.99 -7.05
CA GLY A 218 -1.11 -34.35 -5.74
C GLY A 218 -0.78 -32.87 -5.79
N PRO A 219 -0.98 -32.16 -4.68
CA PRO A 219 -0.57 -30.77 -4.55
C PRO A 219 0.95 -30.64 -4.58
N THR A 220 1.43 -29.42 -4.81
CA THR A 220 2.84 -29.08 -4.76
C THR A 220 3.38 -29.21 -3.35
N VAL A 221 4.55 -29.84 -3.21
CA VAL A 221 5.27 -30.09 -1.96
C VAL A 221 6.60 -29.33 -1.99
N ARG A 222 6.88 -28.53 -0.97
CA ARG A 222 8.15 -27.79 -0.84
C ARG A 222 9.29 -28.74 -0.51
N GLU A 223 10.52 -28.37 -0.90
CA GLU A 223 11.71 -29.23 -0.67
C GLU A 223 11.86 -29.67 0.80
N ARG A 224 11.58 -28.78 1.76
CA ARG A 224 11.65 -29.11 3.20
C ARG A 224 10.67 -30.21 3.64
N GLU A 225 9.51 -30.28 2.97
CA GLU A 225 8.46 -31.25 3.23
C GLU A 225 8.74 -32.58 2.48
N LEU A 226 9.33 -32.48 1.29
CA LEU A 226 9.69 -33.61 0.48
C LEU A 226 10.90 -34.37 1.04
N LYS A 227 11.88 -33.69 1.64
CA LYS A 227 13.13 -34.27 2.09
C LYS A 227 12.97 -35.60 2.89
N PRO A 228 12.06 -35.69 3.90
CA PRO A 228 11.82 -36.93 4.62
C PRO A 228 11.11 -38.03 3.81
N LEU A 229 10.43 -37.66 2.72
CA LEU A 229 9.62 -38.57 1.91
C LEU A 229 10.38 -39.07 0.65
N ARG A 230 11.47 -38.43 0.26
CA ARG A 230 12.17 -38.64 -1.02
C ARG A 230 12.63 -40.11 -1.21
N GLU A 231 13.11 -40.76 -0.17
CA GLU A 231 13.55 -42.16 -0.25
C GLU A 231 12.38 -43.14 -0.41
N LYS A 232 11.22 -42.83 0.17
CA LYS A 232 10.01 -43.63 -0.02
C LYS A 232 9.51 -43.55 -1.46
N VAL A 233 9.55 -42.34 -2.08
CA VAL A 233 9.14 -42.17 -3.47
C VAL A 233 9.98 -43.00 -4.44
N LYS A 234 11.26 -43.16 -4.19
CA LYS A 234 12.15 -43.99 -5.04
C LYS A 234 11.73 -45.46 -5.12
N GLN A 235 10.98 -45.94 -4.13
CA GLN A 235 10.51 -47.33 -4.04
C GLN A 235 9.12 -47.52 -4.72
N ILE A 236 8.45 -46.43 -5.15
CA ILE A 236 7.15 -46.49 -5.79
C ILE A 236 7.35 -46.66 -7.29
N GLU A 237 6.83 -47.76 -7.83
CA GLU A 237 6.84 -48.01 -9.28
C GLU A 237 6.05 -46.90 -10.02
N TYR A 238 6.50 -46.51 -11.21
CA TYR A 238 5.93 -45.48 -12.05
C TYR A 238 5.82 -44.10 -11.38
N SER A 239 6.47 -43.89 -10.23
CA SER A 239 6.49 -42.60 -9.57
C SER A 239 7.35 -41.60 -10.33
N HIS A 240 6.94 -40.34 -10.27
CA HIS A 240 7.70 -39.20 -10.72
C HIS A 240 7.48 -38.00 -9.80
N LEU A 241 8.49 -37.13 -9.70
CA LEU A 241 8.38 -35.84 -9.02
C LEU A 241 8.62 -34.76 -10.07
N ILE A 242 7.58 -34.01 -10.40
CA ILE A 242 7.68 -32.88 -11.38
C ILE A 242 8.29 -31.71 -10.64
N PRO A 243 9.48 -31.21 -11.05
CA PRO A 243 10.03 -29.97 -10.50
C PRO A 243 9.29 -28.78 -11.08
N LEU A 244 8.96 -27.80 -10.24
CA LEU A 244 8.34 -26.55 -10.66
C LEU A 244 8.80 -25.40 -9.76
N TYR A 245 8.65 -24.17 -10.26
CA TYR A 245 8.91 -22.98 -9.47
C TYR A 245 7.61 -22.48 -8.85
N ILE A 246 7.61 -22.27 -7.54
CA ILE A 246 6.51 -21.63 -6.81
C ILE A 246 6.97 -20.33 -6.18
N ARG A 247 6.02 -19.40 -6.00
CA ARG A 247 6.28 -18.16 -5.27
C ARG A 247 6.39 -18.42 -3.78
N ASN A 248 7.35 -17.74 -3.12
CA ASN A 248 7.52 -17.79 -1.68
C ASN A 248 7.67 -16.37 -1.12
N TYR A 249 6.79 -16.01 -0.20
CA TYR A 249 6.84 -14.76 0.56
C TYR A 249 7.58 -15.05 1.87
N THR A 250 8.87 -14.70 1.89
CA THR A 250 9.85 -15.15 2.91
C THR A 250 9.53 -14.66 4.32
N SER A 251 8.84 -13.52 4.43
CA SER A 251 8.44 -12.92 5.70
C SER A 251 6.99 -13.21 6.09
N GLY A 252 6.35 -14.21 5.44
CA GLY A 252 4.97 -14.59 5.72
C GLY A 252 4.00 -13.42 5.47
N MET A 253 3.26 -13.04 6.50
CA MET A 253 2.23 -12.00 6.41
C MET A 253 2.77 -10.58 6.29
N THR A 254 4.09 -10.35 6.49
CA THR A 254 4.67 -9.00 6.49
C THR A 254 4.58 -8.38 5.10
N ALA A 255 4.14 -7.13 5.04
CA ALA A 255 3.95 -6.34 3.81
C ALA A 255 2.99 -6.99 2.79
N CYS A 256 2.09 -7.88 3.21
CA CYS A 256 1.21 -8.64 2.31
C CYS A 256 0.37 -7.74 1.39
N HIS A 257 -0.16 -6.61 1.89
CA HIS A 257 -0.94 -5.67 1.08
C HIS A 257 -0.11 -4.93 0.02
N ILE A 258 1.21 -4.83 0.25
CA ILE A 258 2.15 -4.17 -0.67
C ILE A 258 2.63 -5.18 -1.71
N LEU A 259 3.12 -6.33 -1.25
CA LEU A 259 3.60 -7.39 -2.14
C LEU A 259 2.45 -7.91 -3.02
N GLY A 260 1.27 -8.08 -2.43
CA GLY A 260 0.19 -8.78 -3.07
C GLY A 260 0.45 -10.29 -3.12
N TYR A 261 -0.09 -10.95 -4.12
CA TYR A 261 0.07 -12.39 -4.33
C TYR A 261 0.00 -12.76 -5.81
N THR A 262 0.46 -13.98 -6.11
CA THR A 262 0.34 -14.58 -7.45
C THR A 262 -0.75 -15.65 -7.45
N GLY A 263 -1.25 -15.97 -8.64
CA GLY A 263 -2.20 -17.06 -8.86
C GLY A 263 -1.99 -17.72 -10.22
N ALA A 264 -2.62 -18.86 -10.46
CA ALA A 264 -2.55 -19.56 -11.73
C ALA A 264 -3.14 -18.71 -12.86
N LYS A 265 -2.42 -18.62 -13.99
CA LYS A 265 -2.86 -17.84 -15.16
C LYS A 265 -4.05 -18.49 -15.86
N ALA A 266 -3.98 -19.80 -16.06
CA ALA A 266 -5.03 -20.59 -16.72
C ALA A 266 -4.91 -22.04 -16.31
N LYS A 267 -5.99 -22.81 -16.47
CA LYS A 267 -5.96 -24.27 -16.35
C LYS A 267 -5.14 -24.86 -17.50
N LEU A 268 -4.41 -25.93 -17.19
CA LEU A 268 -3.71 -26.68 -18.24
C LEU A 268 -4.71 -27.31 -19.20
N PRO A 269 -4.44 -27.30 -20.52
CA PRO A 269 -5.30 -27.93 -21.50
C PRO A 269 -5.35 -29.45 -21.27
N THR A 270 -6.49 -30.05 -21.61
CA THR A 270 -6.74 -31.51 -21.60
C THR A 270 -6.79 -32.05 -23.04
N GLY A 271 -6.78 -33.37 -23.21
CA GLY A 271 -6.78 -34.01 -24.53
C GLY A 271 -5.43 -34.03 -25.25
N PRO A 272 -5.36 -34.18 -26.58
CA PRO A 272 -4.13 -34.19 -27.35
C PRO A 272 -3.35 -32.89 -27.18
N ILE A 273 -2.01 -33.01 -27.09
CA ILE A 273 -1.14 -31.84 -26.99
C ILE A 273 -0.99 -31.19 -28.35
N ASN A 274 -1.22 -29.87 -28.38
CA ASN A 274 -0.90 -29.03 -29.52
C ASN A 274 0.47 -28.39 -29.35
N HIS A 275 1.06 -27.96 -30.45
CA HIS A 275 2.29 -27.20 -30.45
C HIS A 275 2.07 -25.90 -29.63
N ASN A 276 2.98 -25.59 -28.71
CA ASN A 276 2.89 -24.46 -27.76
C ASN A 276 1.91 -24.60 -26.59
N ASP A 277 1.24 -25.75 -26.43
CA ASP A 277 0.44 -25.94 -25.22
C ASP A 277 1.32 -25.80 -23.95
N PRO A 278 0.86 -25.04 -22.94
CA PRO A 278 1.55 -25.01 -21.64
C PRO A 278 1.39 -26.37 -20.97
N ILE A 279 2.51 -26.94 -20.54
CA ILE A 279 2.53 -28.21 -19.79
C ILE A 279 2.72 -27.99 -18.29
N PHE A 280 3.11 -26.77 -17.92
CA PHE A 280 3.21 -26.34 -16.52
C PHE A 280 2.32 -25.15 -16.26
N GLU A 281 1.72 -25.12 -15.08
CA GLU A 281 0.97 -23.96 -14.64
C GLU A 281 1.86 -22.71 -14.61
N ARG A 282 1.39 -21.65 -15.26
CA ARG A 282 2.04 -20.34 -15.22
C ARG A 282 1.41 -19.52 -14.11
N GLN A 283 2.24 -18.85 -13.33
CA GLN A 283 1.79 -17.92 -12.31
C GLN A 283 1.88 -16.49 -12.83
N GLU A 284 0.89 -15.68 -12.47
CA GLU A 284 0.89 -14.25 -12.72
C GLU A 284 0.52 -13.49 -11.45
N GLY A 285 0.93 -12.21 -11.36
CA GLY A 285 0.57 -11.34 -10.26
C GLY A 285 -0.93 -11.03 -10.27
N ARG A 286 -1.59 -11.12 -9.12
CA ARG A 286 -3.02 -10.86 -8.95
C ARG A 286 -3.31 -9.59 -8.15
N ALA A 287 -2.38 -9.18 -7.30
CA ALA A 287 -2.52 -7.99 -6.45
C ALA A 287 -1.15 -7.35 -6.17
N GLY A 288 -1.15 -6.11 -5.69
CA GLY A 288 0.03 -5.41 -5.20
C GLY A 288 1.15 -5.24 -6.24
N LEU A 289 2.40 -5.24 -5.77
CA LEU A 289 3.58 -5.14 -6.62
C LEU A 289 3.72 -6.34 -7.57
N GLU A 290 3.25 -7.52 -7.17
CA GLU A 290 3.20 -8.70 -8.03
C GLU A 290 2.39 -8.46 -9.30
N LEU A 291 1.24 -7.78 -9.18
CA LEU A 291 0.40 -7.41 -10.33
C LEU A 291 1.03 -6.25 -11.12
N LYS A 292 1.40 -5.17 -10.43
CA LYS A 292 1.90 -3.95 -11.10
C LYS A 292 3.17 -4.20 -11.91
N PHE A 293 4.08 -5.03 -11.36
CA PHE A 293 5.35 -5.38 -12.01
C PHE A 293 5.33 -6.80 -12.60
N ASN A 294 4.14 -7.30 -12.97
CA ASN A 294 4.02 -8.65 -13.47
C ASN A 294 4.94 -8.93 -14.67
N LYS A 295 5.06 -7.99 -15.62
CA LYS A 295 5.93 -8.12 -16.80
C LYS A 295 7.41 -8.25 -16.41
N GLN A 296 7.89 -7.40 -15.50
CA GLN A 296 9.30 -7.37 -15.06
C GLN A 296 9.65 -8.60 -14.22
N LEU A 297 8.71 -9.01 -13.34
CA LEU A 297 8.91 -10.17 -12.46
C LEU A 297 8.79 -11.52 -13.19
N THR A 298 8.08 -11.59 -14.32
CA THR A 298 7.91 -12.85 -15.05
C THR A 298 9.23 -13.27 -15.68
N GLY A 299 9.69 -14.51 -15.37
CA GLY A 299 10.88 -15.09 -15.94
C GLY A 299 10.73 -15.42 -17.42
N LYS A 300 11.85 -15.41 -18.15
CA LYS A 300 11.89 -15.84 -19.55
C LYS A 300 11.79 -17.37 -19.59
N PRO A 301 10.89 -17.95 -20.40
CA PRO A 301 10.72 -19.38 -20.47
C PRO A 301 11.91 -20.07 -21.12
N GLY A 302 12.15 -21.30 -20.71
CA GLY A 302 13.03 -22.23 -21.40
C GLY A 302 12.26 -23.07 -22.42
N ILE A 303 13.01 -23.79 -23.25
CA ILE A 303 12.48 -24.73 -24.26
C ILE A 303 12.99 -26.11 -23.94
N TRP A 304 12.05 -27.03 -23.72
CA TRP A 304 12.31 -28.46 -23.54
C TRP A 304 11.91 -29.17 -24.82
N ARG A 305 12.86 -29.85 -25.48
CA ARG A 305 12.64 -30.57 -26.73
C ARG A 305 12.55 -32.07 -26.49
N LEU A 306 11.47 -32.65 -26.98
CA LEU A 306 11.24 -34.10 -27.01
C LEU A 306 11.18 -34.54 -28.47
N MET A 307 11.85 -35.67 -28.79
CA MET A 307 11.74 -36.29 -30.11
C MET A 307 11.37 -37.75 -29.98
N PHE A 308 10.48 -38.19 -30.84
CA PHE A 308 9.93 -39.55 -30.85
C PHE A 308 10.19 -40.18 -32.23
N ASP A 309 10.50 -41.48 -32.26
CA ASP A 309 10.57 -42.25 -33.49
C ASP A 309 9.19 -42.60 -34.05
N GLU A 310 9.11 -43.27 -35.20
CA GLU A 310 7.89 -43.71 -35.85
C GLU A 310 7.05 -44.62 -34.94
N SER A 311 7.68 -45.41 -34.07
CA SER A 311 7.06 -46.26 -33.08
C SER A 311 6.59 -45.52 -31.83
N GLY A 312 6.81 -44.22 -31.74
CA GLY A 312 6.44 -43.40 -30.56
C GLY A 312 7.38 -43.57 -29.38
N ASN A 313 8.57 -44.14 -29.55
CA ASN A 313 9.58 -44.19 -28.52
C ASN A 313 10.31 -42.84 -28.42
N LYS A 314 10.54 -42.35 -27.22
CA LYS A 314 11.28 -41.12 -26.99
C LYS A 314 12.77 -41.33 -27.28
N ILE A 315 13.31 -40.65 -28.29
CA ILE A 315 14.70 -40.74 -28.74
C ILE A 315 15.54 -39.53 -28.32
N LEU A 316 14.90 -38.38 -28.03
CA LEU A 316 15.57 -37.18 -27.50
C LEU A 316 14.75 -36.60 -26.34
N ASP A 317 15.46 -36.15 -25.31
CA ASP A 317 14.90 -35.52 -24.14
C ASP A 317 15.94 -34.52 -23.62
N GLU A 318 15.87 -33.27 -24.07
CA GLU A 318 16.84 -32.25 -23.71
C GLU A 318 16.21 -30.89 -23.42
N LEU A 319 16.79 -30.15 -22.48
CA LEU A 319 16.48 -28.76 -22.21
C LEU A 319 17.33 -27.89 -23.18
N GLN A 320 16.76 -27.57 -24.34
CA GLN A 320 17.43 -26.80 -25.40
C GLN A 320 17.81 -25.38 -24.94
N THR A 321 16.87 -24.73 -24.25
CA THR A 321 17.07 -23.39 -23.70
C THR A 321 16.72 -23.41 -22.22
N LYS A 322 17.64 -22.97 -21.37
CA LYS A 322 17.38 -22.86 -19.92
C LYS A 322 16.44 -21.70 -19.63
N PRO A 323 15.44 -21.89 -18.76
CA PRO A 323 14.62 -20.78 -18.28
C PRO A 323 15.49 -19.78 -17.51
N LYS A 324 15.19 -18.47 -17.68
CA LYS A 324 15.88 -17.41 -16.94
C LYS A 324 14.95 -16.78 -15.92
N PRO A 325 15.46 -16.32 -14.76
CA PRO A 325 14.64 -15.61 -13.78
C PRO A 325 14.13 -14.29 -14.34
N GLY A 326 13.05 -13.76 -13.75
CA GLY A 326 12.63 -12.39 -13.98
C GLY A 326 13.52 -11.38 -13.26
N GLY A 327 13.26 -10.10 -13.47
CA GLY A 327 13.98 -8.99 -12.88
C GLY A 327 13.71 -8.83 -11.37
N THR A 328 14.40 -7.89 -10.74
CA THR A 328 14.28 -7.60 -9.30
C THR A 328 13.62 -6.25 -9.08
N ILE A 329 12.65 -6.19 -8.17
CA ILE A 329 12.05 -4.95 -7.68
C ILE A 329 12.64 -4.64 -6.32
N VAL A 330 13.39 -3.54 -6.22
CA VAL A 330 13.92 -3.02 -4.96
C VAL A 330 12.96 -1.96 -4.45
N THR A 331 12.33 -2.21 -3.31
CA THR A 331 11.39 -1.26 -2.71
C THR A 331 12.11 -0.23 -1.85
N THR A 332 11.40 0.83 -1.43
CA THR A 332 11.90 1.81 -0.46
C THR A 332 11.66 1.38 0.99
N LEU A 333 10.94 0.27 1.20
CA LEU A 333 10.63 -0.26 2.53
C LEU A 333 11.88 -0.69 3.27
N ASN A 334 11.88 -0.52 4.60
CA ASN A 334 12.80 -1.23 5.49
C ASN A 334 12.04 -2.39 6.14
N LEU A 335 12.46 -3.62 5.88
CA LEU A 335 11.74 -4.83 6.28
C LEU A 335 11.68 -5.01 7.80
N GLU A 336 12.75 -4.64 8.52
CA GLU A 336 12.78 -4.67 10.00
C GLU A 336 11.70 -3.72 10.57
N TRP A 337 11.68 -2.48 10.08
CA TRP A 337 10.74 -1.47 10.55
C TRP A 337 9.30 -1.78 10.13
N GLN A 338 9.10 -2.35 8.95
CA GLN A 338 7.79 -2.82 8.50
C GLN A 338 7.22 -3.89 9.45
N LYS A 339 8.05 -4.90 9.81
CA LYS A 339 7.68 -5.94 10.78
C LYS A 339 7.35 -5.34 12.16
N ALA A 340 8.19 -4.44 12.64
CA ALA A 340 7.99 -3.79 13.93
C ALA A 340 6.69 -2.98 13.97
N ALA A 341 6.36 -2.26 12.90
CA ALA A 341 5.11 -1.51 12.79
C ALA A 341 3.88 -2.42 12.81
N GLU A 342 3.89 -3.50 12.04
CA GLU A 342 2.80 -4.49 12.04
C GLU A 342 2.64 -5.18 13.39
N GLN A 343 3.74 -5.49 14.08
CA GLN A 343 3.71 -6.04 15.43
C GLN A 343 3.13 -5.04 16.46
N SER A 344 3.53 -3.77 16.38
CA SER A 344 2.99 -2.72 17.25
C SER A 344 1.49 -2.51 17.02
N LEU A 345 1.03 -2.51 15.78
CA LEU A 345 -0.38 -2.49 15.45
C LEU A 345 -1.12 -3.70 16.04
N LYS A 346 -0.62 -4.91 15.79
CA LYS A 346 -1.25 -6.15 16.29
C LYS A 346 -1.36 -6.17 17.81
N LYS A 347 -0.34 -5.69 18.53
CA LYS A 347 -0.32 -5.66 20.00
C LYS A 347 -1.30 -4.64 20.56
N ASN A 348 -1.39 -3.44 19.98
CA ASN A 348 -2.07 -2.30 20.58
C ASN A 348 -3.43 -1.97 19.97
N THR A 349 -3.75 -2.46 18.77
CA THR A 349 -4.97 -2.08 18.04
C THR A 349 -6.05 -3.15 18.03
N LEU A 350 -5.92 -4.20 18.81
CA LEU A 350 -6.81 -5.37 18.68
C LEU A 350 -6.92 -5.85 17.22
N GLY A 351 -5.89 -5.57 16.43
CA GLY A 351 -5.73 -6.02 15.05
C GLY A 351 -6.25 -5.08 13.96
N ARG A 352 -6.70 -3.85 14.25
CA ARG A 352 -7.24 -2.92 13.22
C ARG A 352 -6.54 -1.57 13.27
N GLY A 353 -5.79 -1.24 12.21
CA GLY A 353 -5.10 0.04 12.12
C GLY A 353 -4.10 0.12 10.99
N ALA A 354 -3.38 1.24 10.93
CA ALA A 354 -2.32 1.50 9.97
C ALA A 354 -1.17 2.28 10.62
N PHE A 355 0.04 2.06 10.10
CA PHE A 355 1.22 2.86 10.42
C PHE A 355 1.99 3.15 9.13
N VAL A 356 2.20 4.43 8.84
CA VAL A 356 2.92 4.89 7.65
C VAL A 356 4.10 5.74 8.09
N MET A 357 5.26 5.57 7.45
CA MET A 357 6.44 6.40 7.67
C MET A 357 7.12 6.76 6.34
N VAL A 358 7.45 8.03 6.17
CA VAL A 358 7.98 8.63 4.95
C VAL A 358 9.26 9.41 5.30
N ASP A 359 10.30 9.29 4.46
CA ASP A 359 11.45 10.19 4.52
C ASP A 359 11.06 11.57 3.99
N VAL A 360 11.25 12.61 4.79
CA VAL A 360 10.74 13.96 4.51
C VAL A 360 11.49 14.70 3.39
N ARG A 361 12.63 14.21 2.97
CA ARG A 361 13.44 14.82 1.91
C ARG A 361 13.26 14.13 0.57
N THR A 362 13.21 12.79 0.59
CA THR A 362 13.19 11.99 -0.64
C THR A 362 11.78 11.56 -1.03
N GLY A 363 10.83 11.53 -0.09
CA GLY A 363 9.50 10.98 -0.32
C GLY A 363 9.46 9.44 -0.30
N GLU A 364 10.57 8.77 0.02
CA GLU A 364 10.60 7.31 0.15
C GLU A 364 9.68 6.84 1.27
N ILE A 365 8.76 5.95 0.95
CA ILE A 365 7.90 5.28 1.93
C ILE A 365 8.70 4.16 2.56
N VAL A 366 9.13 4.35 3.81
CA VAL A 366 9.97 3.37 4.51
C VAL A 366 9.19 2.35 5.31
N VAL A 367 7.94 2.69 5.69
CA VAL A 367 6.96 1.79 6.31
C VAL A 367 5.57 2.10 5.75
N LEU A 368 4.83 1.05 5.40
CA LEU A 368 3.44 1.14 4.92
C LEU A 368 2.62 -0.04 5.49
N ALA A 369 2.48 -0.04 6.82
CA ALA A 369 1.88 -1.14 7.56
C ALA A 369 0.36 -0.99 7.70
N SER A 370 -0.34 -2.11 7.55
CA SER A 370 -1.78 -2.23 7.73
C SER A 370 -2.08 -3.48 8.55
N ALA A 371 -3.09 -3.44 9.41
CA ALA A 371 -3.57 -4.57 10.19
C ALA A 371 -5.12 -4.63 10.15
N PRO A 372 -5.71 -5.87 10.13
CA PRO A 372 -5.02 -7.16 10.10
C PRO A 372 -4.34 -7.47 8.76
N ASN A 373 -3.41 -8.43 8.82
CA ASN A 373 -2.69 -8.96 7.67
C ASN A 373 -3.28 -10.30 7.25
N PHE A 374 -2.96 -10.74 6.04
CA PHE A 374 -3.22 -12.09 5.55
C PHE A 374 -1.91 -12.76 5.11
N ASP A 375 -1.89 -14.11 5.01
CA ASP A 375 -0.72 -14.83 4.53
C ASP A 375 -0.80 -15.02 3.00
N PRO A 376 0.03 -14.31 2.20
CA PRO A 376 0.04 -14.45 0.76
C PRO A 376 0.51 -15.85 0.30
N ASN A 377 1.23 -16.61 1.13
CA ASN A 377 1.61 -17.98 0.81
C ASN A 377 0.40 -18.92 0.73
N LYS A 378 -0.74 -18.60 1.34
CA LYS A 378 -1.98 -19.37 1.19
C LYS A 378 -2.54 -19.35 -0.24
N PHE A 379 -2.16 -18.35 -1.03
CA PHE A 379 -2.57 -18.24 -2.44
C PHE A 379 -1.68 -19.09 -3.39
N ILE A 380 -0.66 -19.78 -2.87
CA ILE A 380 0.34 -20.49 -3.65
C ILE A 380 0.21 -22.02 -3.49
N PRO A 381 0.08 -22.78 -4.58
CA PRO A 381 -0.12 -22.34 -5.97
C PRO A 381 -1.51 -21.77 -6.22
N ALA A 382 -2.50 -22.13 -5.40
CA ALA A 382 -3.87 -21.63 -5.42
C ALA A 382 -4.46 -21.71 -4.01
N ILE A 383 -5.26 -20.72 -3.63
CA ILE A 383 -5.97 -20.71 -2.35
C ILE A 383 -7.18 -21.65 -2.43
N SER A 384 -7.50 -22.32 -1.31
CA SER A 384 -8.73 -23.09 -1.21
C SER A 384 -9.94 -22.15 -1.15
N GLN A 385 -11.10 -22.60 -1.69
CA GLN A 385 -12.34 -21.82 -1.61
C GLN A 385 -12.67 -21.45 -0.15
N LYS A 386 -12.51 -22.41 0.77
CA LYS A 386 -12.74 -22.19 2.20
C LYS A 386 -11.84 -21.09 2.77
N ASP A 387 -10.51 -21.15 2.53
CA ASP A 387 -9.58 -20.13 3.06
C ASP A 387 -9.87 -18.76 2.47
N TYR A 388 -10.26 -18.70 1.19
CA TYR A 388 -10.64 -17.44 0.55
C TYR A 388 -11.94 -16.87 1.14
N ASP A 389 -12.96 -17.70 1.33
CA ASP A 389 -14.21 -17.30 1.96
C ASP A 389 -14.00 -16.85 3.43
N ASP A 390 -13.12 -17.53 4.17
CA ASP A 390 -12.74 -17.14 5.52
C ASP A 390 -12.11 -15.74 5.54
N LEU A 391 -11.21 -15.41 4.59
CA LEU A 391 -10.60 -14.09 4.46
C LEU A 391 -11.59 -13.01 4.01
N ARG A 392 -12.46 -13.33 3.05
CA ARG A 392 -13.44 -12.41 2.47
C ARG A 392 -14.53 -12.03 3.47
N ASN A 393 -14.99 -13.00 4.25
CA ASN A 393 -16.09 -12.82 5.20
C ASN A 393 -15.62 -12.43 6.61
N ASP A 394 -14.31 -12.26 6.84
CA ASP A 394 -13.78 -11.80 8.13
C ASP A 394 -14.25 -10.35 8.38
N PRO A 395 -14.99 -10.08 9.48
CA PRO A 395 -15.48 -8.75 9.81
C PRO A 395 -14.37 -7.72 10.02
N ASN A 396 -13.12 -8.15 10.20
CA ASN A 396 -11.96 -7.26 10.29
C ASN A 396 -11.36 -6.93 8.92
N THR A 397 -11.90 -7.46 7.81
CA THR A 397 -11.51 -7.16 6.43
C THR A 397 -9.98 -7.21 6.19
N PRO A 398 -9.32 -8.38 6.37
CA PRO A 398 -7.86 -8.48 6.28
C PRO A 398 -7.31 -8.24 4.86
N LEU A 399 -8.13 -8.36 3.83
CA LEU A 399 -7.72 -8.10 2.43
C LEU A 399 -7.61 -6.60 2.11
N VAL A 400 -8.21 -5.73 2.93
CA VAL A 400 -8.21 -4.27 2.70
C VAL A 400 -7.00 -3.62 3.37
N SER A 401 -6.17 -2.91 2.59
CA SER A 401 -5.12 -2.09 3.14
C SER A 401 -5.68 -0.81 3.75
N ARG A 402 -5.60 -0.69 5.08
CA ARG A 402 -5.98 0.54 5.77
C ARG A 402 -5.01 1.69 5.53
N ALA A 403 -3.75 1.38 5.21
CA ALA A 403 -2.71 2.38 5.07
C ALA A 403 -2.90 3.28 3.83
N PHE A 404 -3.34 2.70 2.70
CA PHE A 404 -3.45 3.45 1.43
C PHE A 404 -4.80 3.31 0.72
N ALA A 405 -5.64 2.34 1.11
CA ALA A 405 -6.97 2.14 0.52
C ALA A 405 -8.13 2.49 1.48
N GLY A 406 -7.90 2.48 2.79
CA GLY A 406 -8.87 2.97 3.77
C GLY A 406 -8.91 4.49 3.81
N VAL A 407 -10.12 5.09 3.74
CA VAL A 407 -10.33 6.53 3.80
C VAL A 407 -11.09 6.92 5.06
N TYR A 408 -10.58 7.88 5.81
CA TYR A 408 -11.04 8.21 7.16
C TYR A 408 -11.01 9.72 7.40
N PRO A 409 -11.87 10.28 8.25
CA PRO A 409 -11.71 11.66 8.69
C PRO A 409 -10.38 11.81 9.46
N PRO A 410 -9.49 12.74 9.04
CA PRO A 410 -8.17 12.92 9.66
C PRO A 410 -8.23 13.52 11.07
N ALA A 411 -9.41 13.98 11.50
CA ALA A 411 -9.66 14.54 12.81
C ALA A 411 -8.66 15.68 13.15
N SER A 412 -8.39 15.86 14.45
CA SER A 412 -7.52 16.94 14.94
C SER A 412 -6.06 16.90 14.43
N THR A 413 -5.63 15.88 13.66
CA THR A 413 -4.33 15.94 12.96
C THR A 413 -4.36 17.03 11.87
N PHE A 414 -5.51 17.26 11.26
CA PHE A 414 -5.73 18.29 10.25
C PHE A 414 -5.64 19.73 10.80
N LYS A 415 -5.75 19.94 12.12
CA LYS A 415 -5.55 21.28 12.73
C LYS A 415 -4.19 21.88 12.45
N THR A 416 -3.19 21.06 12.15
CA THR A 416 -1.86 21.53 11.69
C THR A 416 -1.97 22.25 10.35
N ILE A 417 -2.78 21.73 9.43
CA ILE A 417 -3.07 22.36 8.12
C ILE A 417 -3.91 23.62 8.32
N THR A 418 -4.91 23.57 9.20
CA THR A 418 -5.75 24.75 9.50
C THR A 418 -4.94 25.92 10.04
N VAL A 419 -4.02 25.66 10.99
CA VAL A 419 -3.14 26.69 11.55
C VAL A 419 -2.17 27.19 10.49
N ALA A 420 -1.56 26.29 9.68
CA ALA A 420 -0.69 26.70 8.58
C ALA A 420 -1.39 27.62 7.58
N ALA A 421 -2.61 27.26 7.18
CA ALA A 421 -3.45 28.06 6.29
C ALA A 421 -3.77 29.44 6.88
N ALA A 422 -4.21 29.47 8.13
CA ALA A 422 -4.57 30.71 8.81
C ALA A 422 -3.38 31.69 8.96
N LEU A 423 -2.19 31.15 9.23
CA LEU A 423 -0.94 31.94 9.26
C LEU A 423 -0.55 32.42 7.86
N ARG A 424 -0.62 31.56 6.85
CA ARG A 424 -0.29 31.89 5.45
C ARG A 424 -1.18 33.00 4.90
N TYR A 425 -2.48 32.97 5.18
CA TYR A 425 -3.42 34.01 4.74
C TYR A 425 -3.50 35.23 5.68
N GLY A 426 -2.63 35.34 6.67
CA GLY A 426 -2.60 36.48 7.58
C GLY A 426 -3.85 36.61 8.48
N ILE A 427 -4.69 35.57 8.57
CA ILE A 427 -5.86 35.55 9.45
C ILE A 427 -5.44 35.63 10.91
N ILE A 428 -4.31 35.02 11.25
CA ILE A 428 -3.65 35.08 12.56
C ILE A 428 -2.13 35.21 12.41
N SER A 429 -1.49 35.69 13.45
CA SER A 429 -0.03 35.57 13.67
C SER A 429 0.24 34.66 14.89
N GLU A 430 1.50 34.33 15.16
CA GLU A 430 1.87 33.57 16.34
C GLU A 430 1.38 34.25 17.64
N ASN A 431 1.36 35.57 17.65
CA ASN A 431 0.98 36.40 18.81
C ASN A 431 -0.50 36.77 18.83
N THR A 432 -1.32 36.24 17.91
CA THR A 432 -2.76 36.46 17.92
C THR A 432 -3.41 35.59 18.97
N TYR A 433 -4.02 36.22 19.98
CA TYR A 433 -4.80 35.55 21.00
C TYR A 433 -6.29 35.56 20.65
N VAL A 434 -6.94 34.40 20.74
CA VAL A 434 -8.37 34.22 20.49
C VAL A 434 -9.00 33.74 21.79
N ASN A 435 -10.08 34.42 22.21
CA ASN A 435 -10.87 33.98 23.36
C ASN A 435 -11.70 32.75 22.95
N CYS A 436 -11.45 31.63 23.61
CA CYS A 436 -12.05 30.32 23.31
C CYS A 436 -13.06 29.96 24.40
N PRO A 437 -14.35 30.19 24.21
CA PRO A 437 -15.42 29.70 25.10
C PRO A 437 -15.54 28.18 24.94
N PHE A 438 -16.36 27.56 25.84
CA PHE A 438 -16.65 26.13 25.72
C PHE A 438 -17.38 25.77 24.39
N SER A 439 -18.22 26.67 23.88
CA SER A 439 -18.88 26.51 22.58
C SER A 439 -18.90 27.78 21.79
N VAL A 440 -18.93 27.66 20.46
CA VAL A 440 -19.06 28.75 19.49
C VAL A 440 -20.35 28.56 18.74
N ARG A 441 -21.23 29.59 18.75
CA ARG A 441 -22.47 29.58 17.97
C ARG A 441 -22.17 29.91 16.50
N ILE A 442 -22.54 28.99 15.59
CA ILE A 442 -22.40 29.18 14.14
C ILE A 442 -23.74 28.85 13.49
N GLY A 443 -24.38 29.86 12.91
CA GLY A 443 -25.78 29.72 12.49
C GLY A 443 -26.68 29.34 13.68
N ASN A 444 -27.42 28.25 13.53
CA ASN A 444 -28.33 27.75 14.56
C ASN A 444 -27.74 26.62 15.43
N HIS A 445 -26.44 26.34 15.28
CA HIS A 445 -25.79 25.23 16.00
C HIS A 445 -24.69 25.71 16.94
N ASP A 446 -24.53 25.02 18.09
CA ASP A 446 -23.49 25.27 19.08
C ASP A 446 -22.36 24.24 18.90
N PHE A 447 -21.24 24.69 18.36
CA PHE A 447 -20.02 23.89 18.14
C PHE A 447 -19.21 23.82 19.45
N LYS A 448 -19.21 22.68 20.11
CA LYS A 448 -18.61 22.49 21.44
C LYS A 448 -17.13 22.13 21.38
N ASN A 449 -16.38 22.47 22.43
CA ASN A 449 -15.04 21.98 22.65
C ASN A 449 -15.08 20.54 23.22
N HIS A 450 -14.02 19.75 22.97
CA HIS A 450 -13.89 18.42 23.56
C HIS A 450 -13.41 18.44 25.03
N SER A 451 -12.94 19.58 25.52
CA SER A 451 -12.50 19.77 26.90
C SER A 451 -13.22 20.97 27.54
N LYS A 452 -13.26 21.01 28.87
CA LYS A 452 -13.85 22.12 29.61
C LYS A 452 -13.00 23.40 29.65
N PHE A 453 -11.86 23.40 28.94
CA PHE A 453 -10.99 24.57 28.90
C PHE A 453 -11.69 25.77 28.22
N THR A 454 -11.59 26.92 28.87
CA THR A 454 -12.02 28.24 28.37
C THR A 454 -10.89 29.25 28.64
N GLY A 455 -10.67 30.20 27.73
CA GLY A 455 -9.66 31.22 27.92
C GLY A 455 -9.10 31.77 26.60
N SER A 456 -8.22 32.76 26.70
CA SER A 456 -7.57 33.39 25.55
C SER A 456 -6.25 32.67 25.27
N ILE A 457 -6.11 32.11 24.06
CA ILE A 457 -4.96 31.31 23.64
C ILE A 457 -4.49 31.71 22.24
N ASN A 458 -3.22 31.45 21.93
CA ASN A 458 -2.65 31.59 20.60
C ASN A 458 -2.66 30.23 19.87
N CYS A 459 -2.24 30.22 18.60
CA CYS A 459 -2.26 29.03 17.72
C CYS A 459 -1.37 27.89 18.27
N VAL A 460 -0.23 28.17 18.88
CA VAL A 460 0.64 27.15 19.50
C VAL A 460 -0.08 26.45 20.63
N THR A 461 -0.64 27.23 21.57
CA THR A 461 -1.44 26.69 22.70
C THR A 461 -2.70 25.96 22.20
N ALA A 462 -3.34 26.44 21.15
CA ALA A 462 -4.48 25.78 20.55
C ALA A 462 -4.13 24.38 19.98
N LEU A 463 -2.94 24.20 19.39
CA LEU A 463 -2.43 22.89 18.99
C LEU A 463 -2.15 21.98 20.19
N VAL A 464 -1.52 22.52 21.26
CA VAL A 464 -1.18 21.77 22.49
C VAL A 464 -2.42 21.22 23.17
N LEU A 465 -3.44 22.06 23.33
CA LEU A 465 -4.72 21.70 23.95
C LEU A 465 -5.68 21.01 22.97
N SER A 466 -5.32 20.97 21.68
CA SER A 466 -6.21 20.51 20.59
C SER A 466 -7.55 21.26 20.58
N ASN A 467 -7.58 22.56 20.90
CA ASN A 467 -8.77 23.34 21.14
C ASN A 467 -9.60 23.50 19.86
N ASN A 468 -10.89 23.10 19.89
CA ASN A 468 -11.81 23.22 18.75
C ASN A 468 -12.32 24.65 18.56
N PRO A 469 -12.78 25.39 19.60
CA PRO A 469 -13.26 26.75 19.47
C PRO A 469 -12.28 27.73 18.80
N PHE A 470 -10.97 27.54 19.00
CA PHE A 470 -9.96 28.30 18.28
C PHE A 470 -10.09 28.11 16.77
N MET A 471 -10.15 26.82 16.34
CA MET A 471 -10.23 26.47 14.92
C MET A 471 -11.53 26.94 14.28
N TYR A 472 -12.65 26.75 14.99
CA TYR A 472 -13.98 27.22 14.52
C TYR A 472 -14.00 28.73 14.28
N GLN A 473 -13.43 29.51 15.21
CA GLN A 473 -13.41 30.96 15.08
C GLN A 473 -12.51 31.41 13.94
N VAL A 474 -11.31 30.84 13.83
CA VAL A 474 -10.35 31.16 12.78
C VAL A 474 -10.91 30.79 11.40
N ALA A 475 -11.62 29.67 11.29
CA ALA A 475 -12.15 29.22 10.01
C ALA A 475 -13.47 29.86 9.60
N ALA A 476 -14.36 30.25 10.57
CA ALA A 476 -15.74 30.55 10.23
C ALA A 476 -16.33 31.84 10.82
N THR A 477 -15.90 32.32 12.00
CA THR A 477 -16.59 33.41 12.69
C THR A 477 -15.75 34.66 12.97
N ARG A 478 -14.44 34.55 12.97
CA ARG A 478 -13.54 35.71 13.10
C ARG A 478 -13.61 36.57 11.85
N THR A 479 -13.33 37.85 11.95
CA THR A 479 -13.24 38.74 10.79
C THR A 479 -11.82 39.37 10.75
N PRO A 480 -11.05 39.12 9.69
CA PRO A 480 -11.29 38.14 8.62
C PRO A 480 -11.24 36.69 9.10
N HIS A 481 -11.85 35.76 8.37
CA HIS A 481 -11.81 34.32 8.62
C HIS A 481 -11.25 33.57 7.39
N LEU A 482 -10.81 32.33 7.61
CA LEU A 482 -10.16 31.54 6.56
C LEU A 482 -11.16 31.12 5.45
N GLY A 483 -12.34 30.63 5.86
CA GLY A 483 -13.34 30.06 4.95
C GLY A 483 -13.02 28.61 4.54
N ALA A 484 -14.02 27.90 4.01
CA ALA A 484 -13.88 26.51 3.60
C ALA A 484 -13.00 26.37 2.35
N GLN A 485 -13.18 27.22 1.34
CA GLN A 485 -12.45 27.12 0.06
C GLN A 485 -10.94 27.21 0.27
N ARG A 486 -10.45 28.29 0.88
CA ARG A 486 -9.00 28.47 1.17
C ARG A 486 -8.41 27.32 1.97
N LEU A 487 -9.20 26.76 2.91
CA LEU A 487 -8.76 25.61 3.71
C LEU A 487 -8.62 24.35 2.85
N CYS A 488 -9.55 24.12 1.93
CA CYS A 488 -9.48 22.99 1.00
C CYS A 488 -8.34 23.16 -0.01
N ASP A 489 -8.08 24.38 -0.49
CA ASP A 489 -6.97 24.66 -1.43
C ASP A 489 -5.62 24.37 -0.77
N ILE A 490 -5.42 24.81 0.47
CA ILE A 490 -4.21 24.45 1.24
C ILE A 490 -4.16 22.94 1.49
N ALA A 491 -5.28 22.27 1.79
CA ALA A 491 -5.28 20.82 1.97
C ALA A 491 -4.77 20.08 0.72
N ARG A 492 -5.19 20.51 -0.47
CA ARG A 492 -4.71 19.93 -1.75
C ARG A 492 -3.21 20.13 -1.94
N ARG A 493 -2.66 21.30 -1.58
CA ARG A 493 -1.21 21.55 -1.63
C ARG A 493 -0.40 20.58 -0.75
N PHE A 494 -1.01 20.01 0.29
CA PHE A 494 -0.42 18.98 1.15
C PHE A 494 -0.78 17.55 0.73
N GLY A 495 -1.31 17.34 -0.49
CA GLY A 495 -1.58 16.02 -1.06
C GLY A 495 -2.90 15.38 -0.64
N TYR A 496 -3.78 16.08 0.09
CA TYR A 496 -5.13 15.59 0.33
C TYR A 496 -5.98 15.67 -0.94
N GLY A 497 -6.88 14.72 -1.12
CA GLY A 497 -7.85 14.74 -2.23
C GLY A 497 -7.32 14.19 -3.56
N SER A 498 -6.08 13.72 -3.62
CA SER A 498 -5.47 13.08 -4.80
C SER A 498 -4.80 11.76 -4.42
N THR A 499 -4.65 10.86 -5.38
CA THR A 499 -3.83 9.66 -5.19
C THR A 499 -2.36 10.04 -5.01
N ALA A 500 -1.60 9.17 -4.34
CA ALA A 500 -0.18 9.39 -4.07
C ALA A 500 0.72 9.01 -5.25
N ASP A 501 0.15 8.55 -6.37
CA ASP A 501 0.87 8.09 -7.57
C ASP A 501 1.91 6.99 -7.25
N ILE A 502 1.58 6.11 -6.31
CA ILE A 502 2.39 4.93 -5.98
C ILE A 502 1.93 3.72 -6.81
N PRO A 503 2.78 2.69 -7.01
CA PRO A 503 2.42 1.51 -7.80
C PRO A 503 1.45 0.55 -7.06
N LEU A 504 0.49 1.09 -6.34
CA LEU A 504 -0.57 0.38 -5.61
C LEU A 504 -1.90 1.10 -5.83
N PRO A 505 -3.05 0.43 -5.68
CA PRO A 505 -4.37 1.04 -5.85
C PRO A 505 -4.77 1.88 -4.62
N ASP A 506 -4.08 2.99 -4.42
CA ASP A 506 -4.38 3.92 -3.34
C ASP A 506 -5.61 4.79 -3.64
N LYS A 507 -6.22 5.32 -2.58
CA LYS A 507 -7.43 6.13 -2.67
C LYS A 507 -7.13 7.62 -2.50
N ALA A 508 -7.80 8.44 -3.31
CA ALA A 508 -7.68 9.89 -3.26
C ALA A 508 -8.27 10.54 -1.99
N GLY A 509 -9.14 9.81 -1.26
CA GLY A 509 -9.90 10.45 -0.19
C GLY A 509 -10.93 11.44 -0.75
N ASN A 510 -11.28 12.46 0.04
CA ASN A 510 -12.17 13.52 -0.39
C ASN A 510 -11.76 14.87 0.23
N VAL A 511 -11.49 15.86 -0.61
CA VAL A 511 -11.41 17.27 -0.23
C VAL A 511 -12.51 17.98 -1.01
N PRO A 512 -13.60 18.43 -0.34
CA PRO A 512 -14.72 19.01 -1.03
C PRO A 512 -14.34 20.33 -1.74
N ASP A 513 -15.05 20.62 -2.84
CA ASP A 513 -15.07 21.92 -3.50
C ASP A 513 -16.52 22.37 -3.68
N GLU A 514 -16.74 23.57 -4.20
CA GLU A 514 -18.11 24.10 -4.44
C GLU A 514 -18.93 23.15 -5.32
N ASN A 515 -18.33 22.59 -6.37
CA ASN A 515 -19.01 21.65 -7.26
C ASN A 515 -19.38 20.34 -6.54
N TRP A 516 -18.48 19.83 -5.70
CA TRP A 516 -18.76 18.65 -4.89
C TRP A 516 -19.87 18.94 -3.88
N MET A 517 -19.85 20.11 -3.21
CA MET A 517 -20.88 20.52 -2.27
C MET A 517 -22.25 20.63 -2.95
N HIS A 518 -22.30 21.22 -4.15
CA HIS A 518 -23.54 21.32 -4.93
C HIS A 518 -24.06 19.93 -5.34
N ARG A 519 -23.20 19.04 -5.83
CA ARG A 519 -23.60 17.68 -6.20
C ARG A 519 -24.08 16.85 -5.02
N SER A 520 -23.38 16.95 -3.88
CA SER A 520 -23.61 16.07 -2.72
C SER A 520 -24.69 16.63 -1.76
N TYR A 521 -24.80 17.96 -1.65
CA TYR A 521 -25.72 18.61 -0.68
C TYR A 521 -26.70 19.60 -1.31
N GLY A 522 -26.65 19.81 -2.62
CA GLY A 522 -27.52 20.77 -3.31
C GLY A 522 -27.25 22.24 -2.96
N ARG A 523 -26.13 22.57 -2.34
CA ARG A 523 -25.77 23.91 -1.87
C ARG A 523 -24.24 24.13 -1.90
N GLY A 524 -23.82 25.38 -1.87
CA GLY A 524 -22.42 25.75 -1.65
C GLY A 524 -21.96 25.60 -0.19
N PHE A 525 -20.71 26.01 0.09
CA PHE A 525 -20.16 26.02 1.44
C PHE A 525 -20.90 26.96 2.38
N MET A 526 -21.05 26.52 3.61
CA MET A 526 -21.58 27.30 4.74
C MET A 526 -20.52 27.44 5.85
N ALA A 527 -20.70 28.39 6.75
CA ALA A 527 -19.80 28.59 7.89
C ALA A 527 -19.64 27.32 8.77
N GLY A 528 -20.69 26.51 8.90
CA GLY A 528 -20.63 25.22 9.60
C GLY A 528 -19.71 24.20 8.92
N ASP A 529 -19.66 24.20 7.57
CA ASP A 529 -18.76 23.33 6.84
C ASP A 529 -17.29 23.75 7.08
N ALA A 530 -16.98 25.05 7.03
CA ALA A 530 -15.67 25.58 7.36
C ALA A 530 -15.24 25.20 8.79
N ALA A 531 -16.15 25.27 9.75
CA ALA A 531 -15.89 24.87 11.13
C ALA A 531 -15.56 23.39 11.23
N ASN A 532 -16.36 22.50 10.64
CA ASN A 532 -16.09 21.05 10.63
C ASN A 532 -14.79 20.70 9.92
N LEU A 533 -14.55 21.26 8.73
CA LEU A 533 -13.30 21.06 8.00
C LEU A 533 -12.09 21.49 8.82
N SER A 534 -12.18 22.59 9.57
CA SER A 534 -11.07 23.14 10.37
C SER A 534 -10.54 22.20 11.44
N ILE A 535 -11.35 21.21 11.86
CA ILE A 535 -10.97 20.17 12.82
C ILE A 535 -10.78 18.79 12.18
N GLY A 536 -10.78 18.72 10.84
CA GLY A 536 -10.59 17.47 10.09
C GLY A 536 -11.81 16.55 10.11
N GLN A 537 -13.01 17.13 10.09
CA GLN A 537 -14.30 16.45 10.13
C GLN A 537 -15.18 16.91 8.94
N GLY A 538 -16.42 16.46 8.91
CA GLY A 538 -17.36 16.72 7.82
C GLY A 538 -17.05 15.87 6.60
N ALA A 539 -17.04 16.49 5.41
CA ALA A 539 -16.81 15.77 4.15
C ALA A 539 -15.33 15.45 3.84
N LEU A 540 -14.40 15.87 4.70
CA LEU A 540 -12.98 15.62 4.53
C LEU A 540 -12.62 14.16 4.88
N LEU A 541 -12.11 13.41 3.89
CA LEU A 541 -11.63 12.04 4.06
C LEU A 541 -10.22 11.90 3.51
N ALA A 542 -9.36 11.17 4.21
CA ALA A 542 -7.97 10.93 3.84
C ALA A 542 -7.51 9.52 4.20
N THR A 543 -6.54 9.01 3.45
CA THR A 543 -5.82 7.78 3.83
C THR A 543 -4.73 8.08 4.87
N PRO A 544 -4.31 7.13 5.69
CA PRO A 544 -3.12 7.27 6.54
C PRO A 544 -1.87 7.67 5.77
N LEU A 545 -1.72 7.23 4.53
CA LEU A 545 -0.63 7.62 3.64
C LEU A 545 -0.67 9.13 3.36
N GLN A 546 -1.83 9.69 3.01
CA GLN A 546 -1.99 11.13 2.78
C GLN A 546 -1.71 11.95 4.04
N VAL A 547 -2.14 11.46 5.22
CA VAL A 547 -1.84 12.14 6.50
C VAL A 547 -0.34 12.16 6.75
N ALA A 548 0.37 11.03 6.59
CA ALA A 548 1.84 10.97 6.74
C ALA A 548 2.55 11.87 5.72
N HIS A 549 2.05 11.89 4.48
CA HIS A 549 2.55 12.74 3.40
C HIS A 549 2.40 14.23 3.74
N ALA A 550 1.24 14.67 4.17
CA ALA A 550 1.02 16.06 4.59
C ALA A 550 1.95 16.46 5.75
N ILE A 551 2.16 15.56 6.72
CA ILE A 551 3.11 15.78 7.80
C ILE A 551 4.54 15.87 7.27
N SER A 552 4.92 15.14 6.21
CA SER A 552 6.26 15.27 5.60
C SER A 552 6.50 16.66 5.05
N GLY A 553 5.52 17.29 4.42
CA GLY A 553 5.59 18.67 3.95
C GLY A 553 5.71 19.67 5.11
N ILE A 554 4.96 19.48 6.21
CA ILE A 554 5.09 20.30 7.43
C ILE A 554 6.49 20.16 8.03
N ALA A 555 6.99 18.94 8.11
CA ALA A 555 8.31 18.62 8.68
C ALA A 555 9.44 19.18 7.82
N ASN A 556 9.37 19.01 6.50
CA ASN A 556 10.32 19.57 5.53
C ASN A 556 10.33 21.11 5.59
N GLY A 557 9.17 21.73 5.56
CA GLY A 557 8.98 23.17 5.69
C GLY A 557 9.19 23.99 4.43
N LYS A 558 9.63 23.39 3.32
CA LYS A 558 9.92 24.05 2.05
C LYS A 558 9.17 23.45 0.87
N TYR A 559 8.96 22.14 0.89
CA TYR A 559 8.26 21.42 -0.16
C TYR A 559 7.58 20.16 0.36
N LEU A 560 6.60 19.69 -0.40
CA LEU A 560 6.02 18.37 -0.27
C LEU A 560 6.77 17.43 -1.22
N PRO A 561 7.46 16.36 -0.74
CA PRO A 561 8.18 15.45 -1.62
C PRO A 561 7.20 14.57 -2.41
N LYS A 562 7.53 14.22 -3.65
CA LYS A 562 6.80 13.19 -4.38
C LYS A 562 7.03 11.83 -3.71
N LEU A 563 5.94 11.12 -3.37
CA LEU A 563 6.04 9.83 -2.71
C LEU A 563 6.58 8.75 -3.65
N GLN A 564 7.33 7.80 -3.08
CA GLN A 564 7.89 6.69 -3.81
C GLN A 564 7.94 5.41 -2.98
N LEU A 565 7.59 4.28 -3.63
CA LEU A 565 7.59 2.95 -3.02
C LEU A 565 8.60 1.99 -3.67
N VAL A 566 9.04 2.25 -4.89
CA VAL A 566 10.03 1.44 -5.61
C VAL A 566 11.27 2.28 -5.86
N ARG A 567 12.41 1.83 -5.34
CA ARG A 567 13.71 2.50 -5.49
C ARG A 567 14.36 2.18 -6.81
N GLN A 568 14.37 0.89 -7.20
CA GLN A 568 14.99 0.41 -8.42
C GLN A 568 14.20 -0.75 -9.02
N VAL A 569 14.28 -0.89 -10.33
CA VAL A 569 13.90 -2.10 -11.05
C VAL A 569 15.14 -2.56 -11.81
N LEU A 570 15.54 -3.81 -11.57
CA LEU A 570 16.66 -4.46 -12.25
C LEU A 570 16.11 -5.48 -13.24
N ASP A 571 16.77 -5.64 -14.39
CA ASP A 571 16.47 -6.73 -15.31
C ASP A 571 16.99 -8.10 -14.80
N ALA A 572 16.82 -9.14 -15.60
CA ALA A 572 17.27 -10.49 -15.26
C ALA A 572 18.79 -10.63 -15.15
N GLU A 573 19.51 -9.77 -15.80
CA GLU A 573 20.98 -9.69 -15.83
C GLU A 573 21.55 -8.82 -14.71
N GLY A 574 20.66 -8.11 -13.95
CA GLY A 574 21.03 -7.23 -12.83
C GLY A 574 21.29 -5.78 -13.23
N ASN A 575 21.03 -5.39 -14.49
CA ASN A 575 21.18 -4.01 -14.93
C ASN A 575 19.99 -3.17 -14.41
N VAL A 576 20.27 -1.91 -14.06
CA VAL A 576 19.24 -0.97 -13.61
C VAL A 576 18.43 -0.49 -14.82
N VAL A 577 17.15 -0.84 -14.88
CA VAL A 577 16.19 -0.36 -15.90
C VAL A 577 15.31 0.79 -15.40
N TYR A 578 15.24 0.97 -14.09
CA TYR A 578 14.60 2.12 -13.46
C TYR A 578 15.31 2.45 -12.16
N GLN A 579 15.55 3.74 -11.93
CA GLN A 579 16.11 4.31 -10.71
C GLN A 579 15.26 5.49 -10.29
N PHE A 580 14.80 5.46 -9.04
CA PHE A 580 14.11 6.60 -8.45
C PHE A 580 15.06 7.77 -8.23
N THR A 581 14.59 8.97 -8.59
CA THR A 581 15.23 10.25 -8.25
C THR A 581 14.24 11.08 -7.42
N PRO A 582 14.65 11.60 -6.24
CA PRO A 582 13.80 12.44 -5.42
C PRO A 582 13.27 13.65 -6.21
N ALA A 583 11.99 13.94 -6.07
CA ALA A 583 11.32 15.04 -6.75
C ALA A 583 10.40 15.82 -5.79
N VAL A 584 10.17 17.07 -6.10
CA VAL A 584 9.20 17.94 -5.42
C VAL A 584 7.83 17.72 -6.05
N GLN A 585 6.82 17.47 -5.22
CA GLN A 585 5.43 17.44 -5.66
C GLN A 585 4.81 18.83 -5.61
N THR A 586 5.03 19.55 -4.51
CA THR A 586 4.48 20.91 -4.33
C THR A 586 5.52 21.78 -3.61
N ASN A 587 5.73 22.99 -4.12
CA ASN A 587 6.54 24.00 -3.45
C ASN A 587 5.73 24.63 -2.29
N LEU A 588 6.30 24.68 -1.10
CA LEU A 588 5.70 25.23 0.12
C LEU A 588 6.54 26.37 0.70
N SER A 589 7.52 26.92 -0.04
CA SER A 589 8.44 27.97 0.44
C SER A 589 7.72 29.23 0.89
N ASP A 590 6.57 29.55 0.27
CA ASP A 590 5.69 30.65 0.65
C ASP A 590 5.01 30.47 2.03
N MET A 591 5.10 29.27 2.59
CA MET A 591 4.55 28.89 3.90
C MET A 591 5.63 28.61 4.96
N GLU A 592 6.92 28.80 4.68
CA GLU A 592 8.03 28.38 5.56
C GLU A 592 7.88 28.92 6.99
N ASN A 593 7.55 30.20 7.15
CA ASN A 593 7.34 30.81 8.47
C ASN A 593 6.12 30.21 9.19
N ALA A 594 5.01 29.98 8.46
CA ALA A 594 3.82 29.37 9.01
C ALA A 594 4.09 27.94 9.49
N LEU A 595 4.83 27.18 8.68
CA LEU A 595 5.19 25.78 9.00
C LEU A 595 6.17 25.71 10.18
N ALA A 596 7.07 26.67 10.35
CA ALA A 596 7.96 26.77 11.52
C ALA A 596 7.14 26.92 12.82
N ILE A 597 6.10 27.77 12.83
CA ILE A 597 5.20 27.94 13.98
C ILE A 597 4.39 26.65 14.24
N VAL A 598 3.91 26.00 13.19
CA VAL A 598 3.20 24.70 13.34
C VAL A 598 4.12 23.64 13.93
N ARG A 599 5.37 23.50 13.46
CA ARG A 599 6.37 22.56 14.03
C ARG A 599 6.62 22.85 15.52
N LYS A 600 6.74 24.14 15.90
CA LYS A 600 6.86 24.56 17.31
C LYS A 600 5.66 24.06 18.15
N GLY A 601 4.44 24.22 17.62
CA GLY A 601 3.22 23.73 18.25
C GLY A 601 3.21 22.21 18.37
N MET A 602 3.55 21.45 17.32
CA MET A 602 3.60 20.00 17.31
C MET A 602 4.64 19.44 18.30
N LYS A 603 5.79 20.10 18.44
CA LYS A 603 6.81 19.74 19.45
C LYS A 603 6.25 19.95 20.87
N ALA A 604 5.56 21.04 21.11
CA ALA A 604 4.92 21.33 22.41
C ALA A 604 3.81 20.33 22.76
N VAL A 605 3.05 19.81 21.77
CA VAL A 605 2.03 18.75 21.96
C VAL A 605 2.65 17.49 22.57
N VAL A 606 3.84 17.08 22.12
CA VAL A 606 4.54 15.90 22.64
C VAL A 606 5.20 16.17 23.98
N ASN A 607 5.75 17.37 24.19
CA ASN A 607 6.46 17.70 25.42
C ASN A 607 5.54 17.82 26.64
N GLY A 608 4.32 18.35 26.49
CA GLY A 608 3.42 18.60 27.63
C GLY A 608 1.95 18.62 27.30
N GLY A 609 1.57 18.35 26.02
CA GLY A 609 0.19 18.40 25.55
C GLY A 609 -0.48 17.03 25.48
N THR A 610 -1.48 16.95 24.60
CA THR A 610 -2.28 15.73 24.35
C THR A 610 -1.48 14.56 23.82
N GLY A 611 -0.29 14.79 23.28
CA GLY A 611 0.58 13.79 22.66
C GLY A 611 1.70 13.25 23.55
N ARG A 612 1.75 13.57 24.84
CA ARG A 612 2.89 13.24 25.73
C ARG A 612 3.26 11.76 25.78
N ARG A 613 2.32 10.85 25.54
CA ARG A 613 2.58 9.40 25.50
C ARG A 613 3.39 8.94 24.31
N ALA A 614 3.47 9.73 23.23
CA ALA A 614 4.30 9.45 22.09
C ALA A 614 5.75 9.94 22.25
N LYS A 615 6.11 10.57 23.38
CA LYS A 615 7.46 11.07 23.64
C LYS A 615 8.44 9.89 23.61
N LEU A 616 9.51 10.03 22.81
CA LEU A 616 10.57 9.03 22.68
C LEU A 616 11.68 9.30 23.70
N SER A 617 12.37 8.23 24.12
CA SER A 617 13.41 8.29 25.15
C SER A 617 14.78 8.74 24.63
N TYR A 618 15.03 8.59 23.33
CA TYR A 618 16.36 8.71 22.74
C TYR A 618 16.49 9.79 21.66
N VAL A 619 15.37 10.39 21.24
CA VAL A 619 15.32 11.42 20.21
C VAL A 619 14.12 12.33 20.43
N SER A 620 14.25 13.61 20.08
CA SER A 620 13.11 14.53 20.11
C SER A 620 12.14 14.19 19.00
N ASN A 621 10.84 14.31 19.29
CA ASN A 621 9.79 14.15 18.28
C ASN A 621 8.68 15.17 18.46
N ALA A 622 7.95 15.40 17.39
CA ALA A 622 6.81 16.31 17.32
C ALA A 622 5.60 15.57 16.77
N GLY A 623 4.39 16.00 17.11
CA GLY A 623 3.20 15.35 16.58
C GLY A 623 1.89 15.97 17.02
N LYS A 624 0.79 15.42 16.51
CA LYS A 624 -0.58 15.84 16.82
C LYS A 624 -1.46 14.61 16.98
N THR A 625 -2.26 14.60 18.04
CA THR A 625 -3.29 13.59 18.28
C THR A 625 -4.58 13.94 17.54
N GLY A 626 -5.33 12.93 17.15
CA GLY A 626 -6.69 13.07 16.61
C GLY A 626 -7.62 12.01 17.17
N THR A 627 -8.90 12.35 17.32
CA THR A 627 -9.98 11.41 17.63
C THR A 627 -11.17 11.80 16.77
N ALA A 628 -11.72 10.87 16.03
CA ALA A 628 -12.91 11.09 15.19
C ALA A 628 -13.98 10.05 15.47
N GLN A 629 -15.23 10.42 15.26
CA GLN A 629 -16.31 9.47 15.08
C GLN A 629 -16.28 8.94 13.65
N TRP A 630 -16.65 7.67 13.48
CA TRP A 630 -16.58 6.99 12.20
C TRP A 630 -17.65 5.90 12.10
N GLY A 631 -18.08 5.60 10.88
CA GLY A 631 -19.12 4.59 10.65
C GLY A 631 -20.52 5.09 10.94
N ARG A 632 -21.42 4.16 11.22
CA ARG A 632 -22.83 4.49 11.52
C ARG A 632 -22.93 5.14 12.91
N PRO A 633 -23.75 6.18 13.09
CA PRO A 633 -23.94 6.80 14.39
C PRO A 633 -24.38 5.80 15.49
N SER A 634 -25.17 4.77 15.11
CA SER A 634 -25.60 3.69 16.02
C SER A 634 -24.46 2.87 16.60
N ASP A 635 -23.34 2.77 15.88
CA ASP A 635 -22.23 1.89 16.25
C ASP A 635 -21.23 2.59 17.17
N ASP A 636 -21.31 3.92 17.30
CA ASP A 636 -20.36 4.78 18.06
C ASP A 636 -18.89 4.35 17.86
N CYS A 637 -18.53 4.07 16.60
CA CYS A 637 -17.17 3.72 16.27
C CYS A 637 -16.29 4.96 16.31
N ARG A 638 -15.07 4.80 16.82
CA ARG A 638 -14.09 5.90 16.92
C ARG A 638 -12.78 5.53 16.29
N LEU A 639 -12.10 6.55 15.76
CA LEU A 639 -10.74 6.47 15.23
C LEU A 639 -9.80 7.22 16.16
N ALA A 640 -8.67 6.63 16.46
CA ALA A 640 -7.59 7.31 17.18
C ALA A 640 -6.41 7.51 16.26
N TRP A 641 -5.94 8.77 16.12
CA TRP A 641 -4.84 9.18 15.28
C TRP A 641 -3.68 9.73 16.08
N PHE A 642 -2.48 9.47 15.58
CA PHE A 642 -1.30 10.24 15.91
C PHE A 642 -0.47 10.44 14.65
N ALA A 643 -0.19 11.70 14.31
CA ALA A 643 0.64 12.05 13.16
C ALA A 643 1.76 13.00 13.59
N GLY A 644 3.00 12.76 13.14
CA GLY A 644 4.14 13.49 13.61
C GLY A 644 5.40 13.25 12.78
N PHE A 645 6.51 13.77 13.28
CA PHE A 645 7.84 13.65 12.66
C PHE A 645 8.94 13.57 13.71
N MET A 646 10.10 13.07 13.30
CA MET A 646 11.30 12.97 14.11
C MET A 646 12.59 13.04 13.26
N PRO A 647 13.73 13.50 13.81
CA PRO A 647 13.84 14.34 14.99
C PRO A 647 13.02 15.64 14.89
N ALA A 648 12.71 16.30 16.03
CA ALA A 648 11.88 17.52 16.00
C ALA A 648 12.64 18.76 15.47
N GLU A 649 13.95 18.80 15.61
CA GLU A 649 14.82 19.90 15.21
C GLU A 649 15.22 19.80 13.73
N GLU A 650 15.66 18.62 13.30
CA GLU A 650 16.05 18.30 11.94
C GLU A 650 15.22 17.10 11.45
N PRO A 651 13.99 17.33 10.99
CA PRO A 651 13.10 16.25 10.61
C PRO A 651 13.66 15.36 9.51
N ARG A 652 13.66 14.05 9.76
CA ARG A 652 14.04 13.04 8.77
C ARG A 652 12.88 12.14 8.37
N TYR A 653 12.05 11.76 9.33
CA TYR A 653 10.91 10.88 9.09
C TYR A 653 9.62 11.52 9.58
N ALA A 654 8.61 11.53 8.70
CA ALA A 654 7.23 11.85 9.02
C ALA A 654 6.42 10.56 9.11
N TYR A 655 5.44 10.51 10.01
CA TYR A 655 4.65 9.31 10.23
C TYR A 655 3.21 9.61 10.61
N ALA A 656 2.34 8.64 10.35
CA ALA A 656 0.95 8.63 10.81
C ALA A 656 0.57 7.24 11.32
N ALA A 657 -0.05 7.17 12.48
CA ALA A 657 -0.63 5.98 13.06
C ALA A 657 -2.15 6.14 13.20
N LEU A 658 -2.89 5.15 12.74
CA LEU A 658 -4.33 5.03 12.89
C LEU A 658 -4.66 3.79 13.72
N TYR A 659 -5.55 3.95 14.67
CA TYR A 659 -6.23 2.88 15.37
C TYR A 659 -7.73 2.95 15.06
N GLU A 660 -8.29 1.85 14.57
CA GLU A 660 -9.70 1.72 14.26
C GLU A 660 -10.41 0.97 15.39
N GLY A 661 -11.22 1.69 16.17
CA GLY A 661 -11.92 1.15 17.34
C GLY A 661 -13.09 0.24 16.97
N LYS A 662 -13.45 -0.66 17.86
CA LYS A 662 -14.67 -1.46 17.77
C LYS A 662 -15.90 -0.59 18.10
N PRO A 663 -17.12 -1.04 17.70
CA PRO A 663 -18.35 -0.41 18.14
C PRO A 663 -18.37 -0.18 19.66
N HIS A 664 -18.80 1.01 20.09
CA HIS A 664 -18.89 1.45 21.49
C HIS A 664 -17.57 1.43 22.29
N GLN A 665 -16.42 1.26 21.64
CA GLN A 665 -15.12 1.31 22.28
C GLN A 665 -14.70 2.76 22.52
N ARG A 666 -14.50 3.14 23.79
CA ARG A 666 -13.93 4.46 24.14
C ARG A 666 -12.41 4.45 23.85
N ILE A 667 -11.99 5.23 22.86
CA ILE A 667 -10.58 5.38 22.46
C ILE A 667 -10.24 6.85 22.25
N SER A 668 -8.94 7.16 22.33
CA SER A 668 -8.44 8.50 21.99
C SER A 668 -7.04 8.43 21.36
N GLY A 669 -6.71 9.40 20.52
CA GLY A 669 -5.40 9.49 19.88
C GLY A 669 -4.25 9.57 20.86
N GLY A 670 -4.43 10.30 21.98
CA GLY A 670 -3.43 10.45 23.03
C GLY A 670 -3.16 9.16 23.81
N HIS A 671 -4.10 8.22 23.86
CA HIS A 671 -3.93 6.95 24.54
C HIS A 671 -3.48 5.84 23.58
N MET A 672 -4.24 5.60 22.50
CA MET A 672 -4.03 4.41 21.66
C MET A 672 -2.95 4.67 20.58
N ALA A 673 -3.18 5.61 19.66
CA ALA A 673 -2.26 5.84 18.55
C ALA A 673 -0.90 6.39 19.01
N ALA A 674 -0.88 7.23 20.06
CA ALA A 674 0.38 7.70 20.66
C ALA A 674 1.22 6.56 21.27
N THR A 675 0.56 5.54 21.87
CA THR A 675 1.25 4.35 22.39
C THR A 675 1.80 3.48 21.26
N VAL A 676 1.02 3.26 20.18
CA VAL A 676 1.50 2.55 18.98
C VAL A 676 2.79 3.19 18.45
N VAL A 677 2.80 4.53 18.32
CA VAL A 677 3.97 5.28 17.85
C VAL A 677 5.17 5.07 18.78
N ARG A 678 4.99 5.24 20.09
CA ARG A 678 6.08 5.05 21.04
C ARG A 678 6.64 3.63 21.00
N GLU A 679 5.79 2.62 21.08
CA GLU A 679 6.23 1.22 21.09
C GLU A 679 6.92 0.83 19.78
N PHE A 680 6.44 1.31 18.64
CA PHE A 680 7.13 1.12 17.37
C PHE A 680 8.55 1.67 17.43
N PHE A 681 8.73 2.96 17.73
CA PHE A 681 10.04 3.59 17.72
C PHE A 681 10.98 3.06 18.81
N GLU A 682 10.47 2.70 19.98
CA GLU A 682 11.31 2.07 21.03
C GLU A 682 11.74 0.66 20.62
N SER A 683 10.91 -0.09 19.86
CA SER A 683 11.28 -1.44 19.38
C SER A 683 12.39 -1.43 18.33
N ILE A 684 12.51 -0.36 17.55
CA ILE A 684 13.55 -0.18 16.51
C ILE A 684 14.62 0.83 16.92
N LYS A 685 14.74 1.14 18.21
CA LYS A 685 15.62 2.18 18.72
C LYS A 685 17.04 2.11 18.17
N THR A 686 17.66 0.94 18.20
CA THR A 686 19.05 0.75 17.77
C THR A 686 19.23 1.01 16.27
N SER A 687 18.39 0.40 15.43
CA SER A 687 18.46 0.61 13.97
C SER A 687 18.05 2.03 13.58
N MET A 688 17.12 2.64 14.32
CA MET A 688 16.73 4.03 14.10
C MET A 688 17.87 4.99 14.46
N GLN A 689 18.55 4.80 15.60
CA GLN A 689 19.71 5.62 15.97
C GLN A 689 20.82 5.50 14.92
N ALA A 690 21.12 4.29 14.47
CA ALA A 690 22.08 4.07 13.38
C ALA A 690 21.65 4.80 12.09
N ALA A 691 20.38 4.71 11.72
CA ALA A 691 19.87 5.40 10.53
C ALA A 691 19.99 6.93 10.64
N LEU A 692 19.79 7.50 11.82
CA LEU A 692 19.90 8.96 12.05
C LEU A 692 21.36 9.47 12.00
N THR A 693 22.36 8.61 12.21
CA THR A 693 23.79 9.00 12.11
C THR A 693 24.29 9.02 10.66
N VAL A 694 23.61 8.32 9.74
CA VAL A 694 24.01 8.32 8.33
C VAL A 694 23.67 9.67 7.71
N PRO A 695 24.64 10.37 7.05
CA PRO A 695 24.35 11.59 6.32
C PRO A 695 23.21 11.37 5.33
N GLN A 696 22.29 12.31 5.24
CA GLN A 696 21.16 12.19 4.33
C GLN A 696 21.64 12.37 2.89
N ALA A 697 21.42 11.36 2.04
CA ALA A 697 21.62 11.47 0.61
C ALA A 697 20.53 12.38 0.00
N GLY A 698 20.93 13.17 -1.00
CA GLY A 698 20.17 14.00 -1.91
C GLY A 698 18.74 14.40 -1.52
N ALA A 699 18.58 15.61 -1.00
CA ALA A 699 17.26 16.25 -1.00
C ALA A 699 16.82 16.49 -2.45
N ALA A 700 15.51 16.47 -2.74
CA ALA A 700 14.99 16.97 -4.01
C ALA A 700 15.40 18.46 -4.14
N GLU A 701 15.98 18.81 -5.26
CA GLU A 701 16.27 20.23 -5.55
C GLU A 701 14.95 20.93 -5.81
N VAL A 702 14.67 21.97 -5.04
CA VAL A 702 13.56 22.86 -5.33
C VAL A 702 13.97 23.66 -6.56
N PRO A 703 13.21 23.57 -7.68
CA PRO A 703 13.48 24.43 -8.82
C PRO A 703 13.47 25.89 -8.38
N THR A 704 14.55 26.60 -8.63
CA THR A 704 14.82 27.92 -8.03
C THR A 704 14.00 29.03 -8.66
N ASP A 705 13.36 28.85 -9.83
CA ASP A 705 12.74 29.97 -10.55
C ASP A 705 11.53 29.69 -11.46
N GLU A 706 10.95 28.52 -11.49
CA GLU A 706 9.73 28.32 -12.31
C GLU A 706 8.60 27.69 -11.47
N LEU A 707 7.63 28.53 -11.11
CA LEU A 707 6.31 28.06 -10.71
C LEU A 707 5.75 27.18 -11.85
N THR A 708 5.24 26.00 -11.53
CA THR A 708 4.51 25.20 -12.51
C THR A 708 3.33 26.01 -13.06
N GLU A 709 2.85 25.68 -14.24
CA GLU A 709 1.71 26.39 -14.85
C GLU A 709 0.46 26.36 -13.94
N GLU A 710 0.28 25.26 -13.18
CA GLU A 710 -0.76 25.16 -12.15
C GLU A 710 -0.52 26.08 -10.95
N GLU A 711 0.71 26.25 -10.50
CA GLU A 711 1.06 27.18 -9.42
C GLU A 711 0.94 28.65 -9.87
N ARG A 712 1.25 28.96 -11.12
CA ARG A 712 0.99 30.30 -11.71
C ARG A 712 -0.51 30.59 -11.79
N LEU A 713 -1.30 29.64 -12.28
CA LEU A 713 -2.76 29.75 -12.34
C LEU A 713 -3.39 29.87 -10.95
N MET A 714 -2.91 29.11 -9.96
CA MET A 714 -3.38 29.23 -8.58
C MET A 714 -3.01 30.60 -7.98
N LYS A 715 -1.83 31.09 -8.25
CA LYS A 715 -1.38 32.40 -7.77
C LYS A 715 -2.18 33.54 -8.42
N GLU A 716 -2.44 33.49 -9.74
CA GLU A 716 -3.29 34.44 -10.43
C GLU A 716 -4.74 34.40 -9.91
N GLN A 717 -5.28 33.21 -9.62
CA GLN A 717 -6.61 33.08 -9.01
C GLN A 717 -6.65 33.61 -7.57
N GLU A 718 -5.59 33.45 -6.81
CA GLU A 718 -5.44 33.96 -5.46
C GLU A 718 -5.37 35.50 -5.45
N GLU A 719 -4.54 36.07 -6.31
CA GLU A 719 -4.41 37.51 -6.47
C GLU A 719 -5.73 38.16 -6.98
N ALA A 720 -6.43 37.47 -7.90
CA ALA A 720 -7.74 37.93 -8.37
C ALA A 720 -8.81 37.84 -7.28
N ALA A 721 -8.80 36.81 -6.43
CA ALA A 721 -9.72 36.68 -5.30
C ALA A 721 -9.45 37.73 -4.21
N GLU A 722 -8.19 38.03 -3.90
CA GLU A 722 -7.81 39.09 -2.97
C GLU A 722 -8.24 40.49 -3.50
N ALA A 723 -8.03 40.75 -4.78
CA ALA A 723 -8.45 41.98 -5.42
C ALA A 723 -9.98 42.14 -5.41
N ALA A 724 -10.73 41.07 -5.65
CA ALA A 724 -12.20 41.10 -5.61
C ALA A 724 -12.71 41.32 -4.17
N GLU A 725 -12.06 40.74 -3.15
CA GLU A 725 -12.43 40.95 -1.74
C GLU A 725 -12.11 42.37 -1.27
N ALA A 726 -10.98 42.92 -1.69
CA ALA A 726 -10.64 44.33 -1.43
C ALA A 726 -11.65 45.31 -2.06
N ALA A 727 -12.01 45.05 -3.32
CA ALA A 727 -13.03 45.85 -4.01
C ALA A 727 -14.41 45.75 -3.33
N ALA A 728 -14.81 44.57 -2.87
CA ALA A 728 -16.06 44.39 -2.13
C ALA A 728 -16.05 45.09 -0.76
N GLN A 729 -14.90 45.14 -0.08
CA GLN A 729 -14.75 45.93 1.15
C GLN A 729 -14.85 47.42 0.92
N GLU A 730 -14.25 47.93 -0.14
CA GLU A 730 -14.38 49.35 -0.53
C GLU A 730 -15.83 49.74 -0.84
N VAL A 731 -16.55 48.90 -1.57
CA VAL A 731 -17.98 49.14 -1.86
C VAL A 731 -18.80 49.15 -0.55
N ARG A 732 -18.55 48.23 0.38
CA ARG A 732 -19.25 48.20 1.69
C ARG A 732 -18.93 49.45 2.53
N GLN A 733 -17.69 49.94 2.52
CA GLN A 733 -17.32 51.18 3.20
C GLN A 733 -18.05 52.39 2.62
N ARG A 734 -18.06 52.54 1.29
CA ARG A 734 -18.79 53.58 0.60
C ARG A 734 -20.30 53.54 0.86
N GLU A 735 -20.89 52.36 0.96
CA GLU A 735 -22.30 52.22 1.33
C GLU A 735 -22.56 52.62 2.79
N GLN A 736 -21.67 52.23 3.72
CA GLN A 736 -21.76 52.64 5.12
C GLN A 736 -21.61 54.15 5.28
N GLU A 737 -20.69 54.78 4.56
CA GLU A 737 -20.52 56.26 4.56
C GLU A 737 -21.76 56.96 3.96
N LYS A 738 -22.34 56.43 2.86
CA LYS A 738 -23.61 56.93 2.33
C LYS A 738 -24.78 56.76 3.29
N ARG A 739 -24.83 55.71 4.06
CA ARG A 739 -25.86 55.54 5.11
C ARG A 739 -25.65 56.48 6.30
N ARG A 740 -24.39 56.72 6.73
CA ARG A 740 -24.06 57.73 7.75
C ARG A 740 -24.39 59.15 7.33
N SER A 741 -24.12 59.52 6.08
CA SER A 741 -24.47 60.84 5.55
C SER A 741 -25.97 61.07 5.40
N ARG A 742 -26.76 60.02 5.10
CA ARG A 742 -28.24 60.10 5.06
C ARG A 742 -28.87 60.18 6.44
N SER A 743 -28.35 59.50 7.47
CA SER A 743 -28.86 59.59 8.85
C SER A 743 -28.52 60.93 9.53
N GLY A 744 -27.45 61.60 9.11
CA GLY A 744 -27.12 62.96 9.61
C GLY A 744 -27.99 64.08 9.05
N TRP A 745 -28.80 63.82 8.02
CA TRP A 745 -29.77 64.82 7.46
C TRP A 745 -31.15 64.74 8.09
N ASP A 746 -31.51 63.66 8.72
CA ASP A 746 -32.83 63.50 9.37
C ASP A 746 -32.89 64.12 10.77
N ASP A 747 -31.75 64.21 11.50
CA ASP A 747 -31.69 64.88 12.82
C ASP A 747 -31.72 66.39 12.79
N GLY A 748 -31.60 67.03 11.58
CA GLY A 748 -31.67 68.48 11.38
C GLY A 748 -33.07 69.05 11.15
N ARG A 749 -34.13 68.24 10.99
CA ARG A 749 -35.50 68.70 10.68
C ARG A 749 -36.49 68.61 11.84
N SER A 750 -36.13 68.11 12.99
CA SER A 750 -37.02 67.98 14.15
C SER A 750 -36.77 69.05 15.24
N ARG A 751 -36.00 70.11 14.92
CA ARG A 751 -35.88 71.30 15.76
C ARG A 751 -36.06 72.57 14.94
N ARG A 752 -37.31 72.83 14.55
CA ARG A 752 -37.88 74.19 14.33
C ARG A 752 -39.39 74.13 14.49
#